data_ec1680e4bfa0b6623cf7c3d9e0fcec91
#
_entry.id   ec1680e4bfa0b6623cf7c3d9e0fcec91
#
_cell.length_a   1.000
_cell.length_b   1.000
_cell.length_c   1.000
_cell.angle_alpha   90.00
_cell.angle_beta   90.00
_cell.angle_gamma   90.00
#
_symmetry.space_group_name_H-M   'P 1'
#
loop_
_entity.id
_entity.type
_entity.pdbx_description
1 polymer ?
#
loop_
_entity_poly.entity_id
_entity_poly.type
_entity_poly.pdbx_seq_one_letter_code
_entity_poly.pdbx_strand_id
1 'polypeptide(L)'
;MIDAIKIRGARVHNLKNIDVDVPLNKIVGIAGVSGSGKSSLALGVLYAEGSRRYLDALSTYTRRRMTQAAKAQVDEVLYVPAALALHQRPGVPGIRSTFGTGTELLNSLRLMFSRLASHRCPNGHYVPPTLNVAAEQPIYCPECGALVRAPSAEELAFNSQGACRTCDGTGLVRTVDRATLVPDESISIDDGAVAPWNSLMWSLMTDVCRAMGVRTNVPFRELTDRERDIVFNGPAEKKHIFYKAKSTPEAGELDFTYYNAVYTVENALAKVKDEKGMKRVEKFLRVDTCPDCRGSRLSEAARAPLLRGIGLDEACRMTLTALCSWVDGVPASLPPEMRPMAESICASFRETARRLLDLGLGYLTLDRASSTLSTGERQRMQLARAVRNRTTGVLYVLDEPSIGLHPSNIVGLNGVMHDLIADGNSVVLVDHDTQVLAESDWLIEMGPEAGAGGGHVIAEGTVADLAGNPASQIGPFLGGQGSAAPRNRPAAELFAEGHIHLSTDAIHTVKPLEVDIPKGRLTVVTGVSGSGKTTLILESLVPALAAQTAGKPLPPHVRAVEADGIAQVKLIDATPIGINVRSTVATYANVHDELRKVFARTPDAKRLGYKAGDFSYNTGKLRCPVCDGTGVISLDVQFLPDVEIPCTGCHGSRYSRDADAVRHENRHGGTCTLPQLMDMDINTALTVCTDLKLVTQRLKVLQDLGLGYLTLGEETPSLSGGEAQRLKLASEMGKAQHDTVFVFDEPTIGLHPLDVRTLLGVFRTLIENGATVIVIEHDLDVIRSADYLIDMGPGGGEEGGRVVACGTPAEVKRNPESRTGKFI
;
A
#
# COMPACT_ATOMS: atom_id res chain seq x y z
N MET A 1 25.23 13.68 32.80
CA MET A 1 24.77 12.66 31.83
C MET A 1 24.15 13.42 30.67
N ILE A 2 24.34 12.96 29.45
CA ILE A 2 23.66 13.56 28.27
C ILE A 2 22.22 13.08 28.34
N ASP A 3 21.26 13.99 28.41
CA ASP A 3 19.84 13.71 28.66
C ASP A 3 18.94 14.09 27.46
N ALA A 4 19.47 14.82 26.48
CA ALA A 4 18.71 15.23 25.30
C ALA A 4 19.56 15.34 24.03
N ILE A 5 18.95 15.11 22.88
CA ILE A 5 19.46 15.50 21.57
C ILE A 5 19.18 16.99 21.42
N LYS A 6 20.20 17.78 21.05
CA LYS A 6 20.06 19.23 20.85
C LYS A 6 20.07 19.55 19.38
N ILE A 7 18.98 20.12 18.87
CA ILE A 7 18.85 20.59 17.49
C ILE A 7 18.83 22.10 17.49
N ARG A 8 19.63 22.71 16.60
CA ARG A 8 19.73 24.19 16.48
C ARG A 8 19.65 24.58 15.00
N GLY A 9 18.79 25.53 14.69
CA GLY A 9 18.67 26.13 13.39
C GLY A 9 18.15 25.18 12.32
N ALA A 10 17.17 24.32 12.62
CA ALA A 10 16.64 23.37 11.65
C ALA A 10 15.74 24.06 10.62
N ARG A 11 16.07 23.84 9.31
CA ARG A 11 15.42 24.46 8.15
C ARG A 11 15.03 23.44 7.06
N VAL A 12 14.88 22.18 7.44
CA VAL A 12 14.53 21.11 6.50
C VAL A 12 13.08 21.28 6.04
N HIS A 13 12.86 21.26 4.75
CA HIS A 13 11.54 21.46 4.12
C HIS A 13 10.86 22.76 4.61
N ASN A 14 9.74 22.63 5.33
CA ASN A 14 8.97 23.76 5.85
C ASN A 14 9.39 24.26 7.23
N LEU A 15 10.40 23.66 7.87
CA LEU A 15 10.88 24.09 9.20
C LEU A 15 11.44 25.51 9.18
N LYS A 16 11.06 26.32 10.17
CA LYS A 16 11.32 27.76 10.25
C LYS A 16 12.47 28.10 11.19
N ASN A 17 13.65 27.53 10.94
CA ASN A 17 14.86 27.77 11.74
C ASN A 17 14.63 27.47 13.23
N ILE A 18 14.12 26.29 13.53
CA ILE A 18 13.70 25.91 14.88
C ILE A 18 14.88 25.37 15.70
N ASP A 19 14.82 25.66 16.99
CA ASP A 19 15.64 25.07 18.05
C ASP A 19 14.74 24.17 18.90
N VAL A 20 15.16 22.93 19.17
CA VAL A 20 14.40 22.00 19.99
C VAL A 20 15.32 20.99 20.67
N ASP A 21 15.01 20.62 21.90
CA ASP A 21 15.69 19.60 22.67
C ASP A 21 14.80 18.35 22.78
N VAL A 22 15.31 17.20 22.33
CA VAL A 22 14.56 15.92 22.31
C VAL A 22 15.12 15.01 23.39
N PRO A 23 14.36 14.71 24.47
CA PRO A 23 14.83 13.86 25.55
C PRO A 23 15.24 12.46 25.09
N LEU A 24 16.34 11.94 25.65
CA LEU A 24 16.84 10.59 25.43
C LEU A 24 16.24 9.60 26.43
N ASN A 25 16.22 8.31 26.04
CA ASN A 25 15.68 7.18 26.84
C ASN A 25 14.21 7.41 27.27
N LYS A 26 13.45 8.05 26.38
CA LYS A 26 12.04 8.36 26.56
C LYS A 26 11.27 8.10 25.27
N ILE A 27 9.95 7.96 25.41
CA ILE A 27 9.01 8.01 24.31
C ILE A 27 8.68 9.48 24.06
N VAL A 28 9.10 10.02 22.90
CA VAL A 28 8.83 11.41 22.49
C VAL A 28 7.86 11.40 21.35
N GLY A 29 6.66 11.96 21.56
CA GLY A 29 5.65 12.13 20.52
C GLY A 29 5.81 13.47 19.79
N ILE A 30 5.76 13.45 18.45
CA ILE A 30 5.69 14.66 17.63
C ILE A 30 4.29 14.75 17.05
N ALA A 31 3.51 15.70 17.53
CA ALA A 31 2.13 15.97 17.15
C ALA A 31 2.00 17.23 16.28
N GLY A 32 0.82 17.48 15.74
CA GLY A 32 0.46 18.70 15.00
C GLY A 32 -0.36 18.39 13.74
N VAL A 33 -0.93 19.41 13.12
CA VAL A 33 -1.75 19.27 11.91
C VAL A 33 -0.97 18.70 10.74
N SER A 34 -1.67 18.11 9.76
CA SER A 34 -1.05 17.57 8.54
C SER A 34 -0.28 18.69 7.82
N GLY A 35 0.97 18.39 7.39
CA GLY A 35 1.82 19.40 6.73
C GLY A 35 2.49 20.43 7.66
N SER A 36 2.41 20.30 9.00
CA SER A 36 3.03 21.23 9.96
C SER A 36 4.55 21.07 10.13
N GLY A 37 5.17 20.03 9.54
CA GLY A 37 6.63 19.80 9.63
C GLY A 37 7.04 18.66 10.56
N LYS A 38 6.13 17.83 11.06
CA LYS A 38 6.42 16.69 11.95
C LYS A 38 7.45 15.73 11.35
N SER A 39 7.18 15.20 10.16
CA SER A 39 8.08 14.27 9.46
C SER A 39 9.36 14.95 9.02
N SER A 40 9.36 16.29 8.78
CA SER A 40 10.56 17.07 8.53
C SER A 40 11.50 17.06 9.74
N LEU A 41 10.96 17.18 10.96
CA LEU A 41 11.74 17.10 12.19
C LEU A 41 12.18 15.65 12.47
N ALA A 42 11.26 14.69 12.44
CA ALA A 42 11.54 13.29 12.80
C ALA A 42 12.47 12.59 11.78
N LEU A 43 12.07 12.58 10.50
CA LEU A 43 12.80 11.88 9.45
C LEU A 43 13.87 12.77 8.82
N GLY A 44 13.53 14.03 8.51
CA GLY A 44 14.42 14.98 7.83
C GLY A 44 15.57 15.49 8.67
N VAL A 45 15.45 15.52 10.00
CA VAL A 45 16.51 15.94 10.90
C VAL A 45 17.04 14.77 11.75
N LEU A 46 16.22 14.22 12.64
CA LEU A 46 16.69 13.25 13.64
C LEU A 46 17.19 11.97 13.00
N TYR A 47 16.37 11.33 12.14
CA TYR A 47 16.79 10.12 11.44
C TYR A 47 17.94 10.39 10.47
N ALA A 48 17.84 11.45 9.67
CA ALA A 48 18.88 11.78 8.68
C ALA A 48 20.25 11.94 9.32
N GLU A 49 20.35 12.71 10.42
CA GLU A 49 21.62 12.94 11.10
C GLU A 49 22.11 11.71 11.90
N GLY A 50 21.20 10.99 12.57
CA GLY A 50 21.56 9.77 13.31
C GLY A 50 22.01 8.64 12.38
N SER A 51 21.30 8.42 11.27
CA SER A 51 21.66 7.45 10.23
C SER A 51 22.98 7.82 9.56
N ARG A 52 23.19 9.10 9.18
CA ARG A 52 24.40 9.55 8.55
C ARG A 52 25.64 9.35 9.44
N ARG A 53 25.59 9.73 10.71
CA ARG A 53 26.70 9.55 11.66
C ARG A 53 27.06 8.08 11.86
N TYR A 54 26.05 7.19 11.90
CA TYR A 54 26.28 5.76 11.95
C TYR A 54 27.01 5.27 10.69
N LEU A 55 26.55 5.69 9.51
CA LEU A 55 27.16 5.33 8.24
C LEU A 55 28.57 5.90 8.08
N ASP A 56 28.84 7.09 8.61
CA ASP A 56 30.18 7.70 8.59
C ASP A 56 31.22 6.89 9.40
N ALA A 57 30.76 6.15 10.40
CA ALA A 57 31.61 5.22 11.15
C ALA A 57 31.95 3.93 10.41
N LEU A 58 31.23 3.60 9.30
CA LEU A 58 31.46 2.39 8.52
C LEU A 58 32.51 2.59 7.42
N SER A 59 33.07 1.46 6.92
CA SER A 59 34.00 1.50 5.80
C SER A 59 33.36 2.08 4.54
N THR A 60 34.17 2.74 3.69
CA THR A 60 33.72 3.34 2.42
C THR A 60 33.03 2.32 1.51
N TYR A 61 33.46 1.07 1.51
CA TYR A 61 32.85 -0.01 0.73
C TYR A 61 31.42 -0.33 1.20
N THR A 62 31.21 -0.45 2.50
CA THR A 62 29.89 -0.70 3.10
C THR A 62 28.96 0.50 2.88
N ARG A 63 29.48 1.71 3.09
CA ARG A 63 28.73 2.97 2.92
C ARG A 63 28.16 3.14 1.50
N ARG A 64 28.90 2.77 0.46
CA ARG A 64 28.46 2.86 -0.94
C ARG A 64 27.31 1.91 -1.30
N ARG A 65 27.05 0.88 -0.50
CA ARG A 65 25.98 -0.10 -0.72
C ARG A 65 24.72 0.17 0.08
N MET A 66 24.76 1.16 0.96
CA MET A 66 23.63 1.54 1.81
C MET A 66 23.02 2.85 1.32
N THR A 67 21.71 2.92 1.31
CA THR A 67 20.97 4.16 1.01
C THR A 67 21.33 5.20 2.06
N GLN A 68 21.84 6.36 1.63
CA GLN A 68 22.18 7.46 2.52
C GLN A 68 21.03 8.45 2.55
N ALA A 69 20.66 8.88 3.76
CA ALA A 69 19.80 10.04 3.93
C ALA A 69 20.52 11.32 3.48
N ALA A 70 19.80 12.24 2.88
CA ALA A 70 20.34 13.56 2.55
C ALA A 70 20.78 14.29 3.83
N LYS A 71 21.85 15.10 3.73
CA LYS A 71 22.30 15.92 4.86
C LYS A 71 21.20 16.90 5.25
N ALA A 72 20.84 16.91 6.53
CA ALA A 72 19.86 17.83 7.06
C ALA A 72 20.34 19.29 6.96
N GLN A 73 19.42 20.20 6.64
CA GLN A 73 19.68 21.64 6.66
C GLN A 73 19.49 22.15 8.11
N VAL A 74 20.55 22.04 8.89
CA VAL A 74 20.60 22.44 10.31
C VAL A 74 21.93 23.13 10.60
N ASP A 75 21.95 24.04 11.58
CA ASP A 75 23.18 24.63 12.04
C ASP A 75 23.98 23.61 12.86
N GLU A 76 23.32 22.94 13.80
CA GLU A 76 23.97 21.96 14.66
C GLU A 76 22.96 20.91 15.16
N VAL A 77 23.41 19.63 15.25
CA VAL A 77 22.73 18.56 15.98
C VAL A 77 23.72 17.86 16.89
N LEU A 78 23.50 17.89 18.20
CA LEU A 78 24.37 17.28 19.19
C LEU A 78 23.69 16.04 19.80
N TYR A 79 24.52 15.06 20.14
CA TYR A 79 24.16 13.87 20.92
C TYR A 79 23.12 12.95 20.28
N VAL A 80 22.93 13.01 18.97
CA VAL A 80 22.03 12.10 18.26
C VAL A 80 22.65 10.70 18.21
N PRO A 81 21.93 9.65 18.69
CA PRO A 81 22.35 8.25 18.57
C PRO A 81 22.30 7.76 17.11
N ALA A 82 22.81 6.55 16.88
CA ALA A 82 22.48 5.82 15.64
C ALA A 82 20.97 5.69 15.52
N ALA A 83 20.41 6.08 14.36
CA ALA A 83 18.96 6.10 14.19
C ALA A 83 18.48 5.05 13.19
N LEU A 84 17.36 4.41 13.53
CA LEU A 84 16.59 3.52 12.67
C LEU A 84 15.19 4.11 12.44
N ALA A 85 14.76 4.20 11.18
CA ALA A 85 13.43 4.68 10.86
C ALA A 85 12.51 3.55 10.41
N LEU A 86 11.27 3.62 10.87
CA LEU A 86 10.14 2.84 10.38
C LEU A 86 9.20 3.81 9.67
N HIS A 87 9.28 3.82 8.34
CA HIS A 87 8.51 4.74 7.51
C HIS A 87 7.04 4.33 7.44
N GLN A 88 6.17 5.32 7.28
CA GLN A 88 4.73 5.15 7.07
C GLN A 88 4.42 4.14 5.96
N ARG A 89 5.20 4.17 4.87
CA ARG A 89 5.03 3.25 3.74
C ARG A 89 6.29 2.40 3.53
N PRO A 90 6.37 1.22 4.15
CA PRO A 90 7.46 0.30 3.86
C PRO A 90 7.43 -0.14 2.39
N GLY A 91 8.60 -0.28 1.78
CA GLY A 91 8.73 -0.79 0.43
C GLY A 91 8.03 -2.16 0.27
N VAL A 92 7.47 -2.42 -0.91
CA VAL A 92 6.84 -3.70 -1.22
C VAL A 92 7.94 -4.75 -1.44
N PRO A 93 7.98 -5.81 -0.63
CA PRO A 93 9.00 -6.85 -0.77
C PRO A 93 8.83 -7.66 -2.06
N GLY A 94 9.91 -8.26 -2.54
CA GLY A 94 9.90 -9.10 -3.73
C GLY A 94 8.98 -10.33 -3.61
N ILE A 95 8.63 -10.93 -4.76
CA ILE A 95 7.68 -12.04 -4.90
C ILE A 95 8.00 -13.29 -4.04
N ARG A 96 9.27 -13.48 -3.68
CA ARG A 96 9.73 -14.58 -2.81
C ARG A 96 9.64 -14.26 -1.32
N SER A 97 9.29 -13.02 -0.95
CA SER A 97 9.13 -12.66 0.46
C SER A 97 7.77 -13.09 0.99
N THR A 98 7.78 -13.69 2.18
CA THR A 98 6.56 -14.05 2.92
C THR A 98 6.59 -13.41 4.30
N PHE A 99 5.45 -13.41 5.00
CA PHE A 99 5.38 -13.00 6.40
C PHE A 99 6.38 -13.77 7.25
N GLY A 100 6.52 -15.09 7.04
CA GLY A 100 7.47 -15.92 7.76
C GLY A 100 8.95 -15.57 7.51
N THR A 101 9.31 -15.16 6.27
CA THR A 101 10.69 -14.69 6.00
C THR A 101 10.92 -13.27 6.49
N GLY A 102 9.92 -12.39 6.38
CA GLY A 102 10.00 -11.01 6.85
C GLY A 102 10.12 -10.89 8.37
N THR A 103 9.48 -11.79 9.12
CA THR A 103 9.56 -11.88 10.58
C THR A 103 10.70 -12.75 11.08
N GLU A 104 11.36 -13.50 10.19
CA GLU A 104 12.36 -14.53 10.47
C GLU A 104 11.84 -15.74 11.29
N LEU A 105 10.55 -15.80 11.60
CA LEU A 105 9.93 -16.95 12.27
C LEU A 105 10.12 -18.25 11.48
N LEU A 106 10.12 -18.15 10.14
CA LEU A 106 10.37 -19.30 9.27
C LEU A 106 11.75 -19.91 9.50
N ASN A 107 12.75 -19.13 9.91
CA ASN A 107 14.10 -19.63 10.21
C ASN A 107 14.07 -20.56 11.43
N SER A 108 13.39 -20.14 12.50
CA SER A 108 13.23 -20.96 13.71
C SER A 108 12.39 -22.21 13.42
N LEU A 109 11.33 -22.08 12.61
CA LEU A 109 10.48 -23.20 12.23
C LEU A 109 11.27 -24.22 11.36
N ARG A 110 12.05 -23.79 10.39
CA ARG A 110 12.93 -24.66 9.60
C ARG A 110 13.96 -25.39 10.47
N LEU A 111 14.51 -24.70 11.47
CA LEU A 111 15.40 -25.31 12.43
C LEU A 111 14.72 -26.42 13.24
N MET A 112 13.47 -26.22 13.66
CA MET A 112 12.66 -27.24 14.31
C MET A 112 12.51 -28.47 13.41
N PHE A 113 12.12 -28.28 12.15
CA PHE A 113 11.94 -29.38 11.20
C PHE A 113 13.25 -30.07 10.83
N SER A 114 14.36 -29.35 10.77
CA SER A 114 15.68 -29.92 10.52
C SER A 114 16.17 -30.81 11.68
N ARG A 115 15.96 -30.37 12.93
CA ARG A 115 16.57 -30.96 14.11
C ARG A 115 15.66 -31.88 14.93
N LEU A 116 14.36 -31.67 14.85
CA LEU A 116 13.38 -32.30 15.77
C LEU A 116 12.38 -33.21 15.02
N ALA A 117 12.38 -33.20 13.69
CA ALA A 117 11.40 -33.95 12.91
C ALA A 117 11.79 -35.42 12.72
N SER A 118 10.80 -36.23 12.35
CA SER A 118 10.95 -37.52 11.73
C SER A 118 11.37 -37.36 10.27
N HIS A 119 12.42 -38.03 9.83
CA HIS A 119 12.95 -37.93 8.47
C HIS A 119 12.65 -39.16 7.64
N ARG A 120 12.31 -38.95 6.37
CA ARG A 120 11.97 -40.03 5.45
C ARG A 120 13.23 -40.67 4.88
N CYS A 121 13.36 -42.00 4.98
CA CYS A 121 14.44 -42.72 4.35
C CYS A 121 14.24 -42.87 2.82
N PRO A 122 15.26 -43.22 2.02
CA PRO A 122 15.12 -43.43 0.58
C PRO A 122 14.05 -44.45 0.17
N ASN A 123 13.75 -45.43 1.04
CA ASN A 123 12.73 -46.44 0.82
C ASN A 123 11.31 -46.05 1.32
N GLY A 124 11.16 -44.80 1.80
CA GLY A 124 9.87 -44.22 2.18
C GLY A 124 9.48 -44.37 3.65
N HIS A 125 10.26 -45.06 4.49
CA HIS A 125 9.96 -45.18 5.93
C HIS A 125 10.37 -43.90 6.68
N TYR A 126 9.69 -43.61 7.77
CA TYR A 126 10.00 -42.48 8.64
C TYR A 126 10.85 -42.91 9.83
N VAL A 127 12.01 -42.29 9.97
CA VAL A 127 12.88 -42.49 11.11
C VAL A 127 12.48 -41.57 12.24
N PRO A 128 12.18 -42.07 13.46
CA PRO A 128 11.81 -41.24 14.58
C PRO A 128 12.87 -40.18 14.95
N PRO A 129 12.52 -39.08 15.60
CA PRO A 129 13.47 -38.10 16.08
C PRO A 129 14.48 -38.72 17.06
N THR A 130 15.76 -38.42 16.88
CA THR A 130 16.85 -38.89 17.73
C THR A 130 17.91 -37.79 17.96
N LEU A 131 18.68 -37.91 19.03
CA LEU A 131 19.84 -37.02 19.27
C LEU A 131 20.84 -36.99 18.13
N ASN A 132 21.00 -38.09 17.39
CA ASN A 132 21.90 -38.12 16.24
C ASN A 132 21.49 -37.14 15.15
N VAL A 133 20.21 -36.97 14.89
CA VAL A 133 19.65 -35.92 13.98
C VAL A 133 20.05 -34.55 14.49
N ALA A 134 19.86 -34.32 15.78
CA ALA A 134 20.20 -33.06 16.42
C ALA A 134 21.69 -32.72 16.31
N ALA A 135 22.53 -33.73 16.41
CA ALA A 135 23.99 -33.64 16.31
C ALA A 135 24.52 -33.68 14.87
N GLU A 136 23.63 -33.63 13.86
CA GLU A 136 23.99 -33.73 12.42
C GLU A 136 24.68 -35.04 12.04
N GLN A 137 24.46 -36.09 12.81
CA GLN A 137 25.03 -37.39 12.55
C GLN A 137 24.11 -38.21 11.64
N PRO A 138 24.73 -39.09 10.80
CA PRO A 138 23.91 -39.99 9.99
C PRO A 138 23.09 -40.94 10.88
N ILE A 139 21.89 -41.26 10.45
CA ILE A 139 20.98 -42.21 11.09
C ILE A 139 20.65 -43.33 10.13
N TYR A 140 20.36 -44.51 10.68
CA TYR A 140 19.96 -45.65 9.90
C TYR A 140 18.47 -45.94 10.11
N CYS A 141 17.75 -46.22 9.04
CA CYS A 141 16.35 -46.59 9.13
C CYS A 141 16.20 -47.91 9.91
N PRO A 142 15.42 -47.94 10.97
CA PRO A 142 15.24 -49.14 11.79
C PRO A 142 14.51 -50.26 11.02
N GLU A 143 13.75 -49.95 9.97
CA GLU A 143 12.99 -50.93 9.20
C GLU A 143 13.79 -51.54 8.04
N CYS A 144 14.65 -50.76 7.37
CA CYS A 144 15.32 -51.22 6.16
C CYS A 144 16.84 -51.03 6.17
N GLY A 145 17.43 -50.49 7.25
CA GLY A 145 18.89 -50.28 7.38
C GLY A 145 19.45 -49.18 6.47
N ALA A 146 18.63 -48.49 5.67
CA ALA A 146 19.12 -47.46 4.77
C ALA A 146 19.64 -46.25 5.56
N LEU A 147 20.77 -45.68 5.06
CA LEU A 147 21.31 -44.44 5.61
C LEU A 147 20.37 -43.26 5.32
N VAL A 148 20.06 -42.51 6.36
CA VAL A 148 19.23 -41.27 6.28
C VAL A 148 20.08 -40.11 6.74
N ARG A 149 20.07 -39.06 5.94
CA ARG A 149 20.62 -37.75 6.30
C ARG A 149 19.49 -36.77 6.51
N ALA A 150 19.40 -36.16 7.69
CA ALA A 150 18.49 -35.10 7.96
C ALA A 150 18.84 -33.84 7.12
N PRO A 151 17.88 -33.22 6.49
CA PRO A 151 18.14 -31.97 5.76
C PRO A 151 18.54 -30.84 6.70
N SER A 152 19.48 -30.02 6.27
CA SER A 152 19.81 -28.77 6.97
C SER A 152 18.65 -27.77 6.91
N ALA A 153 18.67 -26.74 7.75
CA ALA A 153 17.67 -25.68 7.69
C ALA A 153 17.69 -24.93 6.35
N GLU A 154 18.81 -24.92 5.63
CA GLU A 154 18.95 -24.31 4.30
C GLU A 154 18.32 -25.18 3.20
N GLU A 155 18.42 -26.50 3.32
CA GLU A 155 17.74 -27.44 2.42
C GLU A 155 16.21 -27.45 2.59
N LEU A 156 15.68 -26.80 3.66
CA LEU A 156 14.26 -26.56 3.90
C LEU A 156 13.82 -25.16 3.48
N ALA A 157 14.72 -24.34 2.89
CA ALA A 157 14.42 -22.97 2.49
C ALA A 157 13.90 -22.90 1.05
N PHE A 158 12.69 -22.40 0.84
CA PHE A 158 12.10 -22.25 -0.48
C PHE A 158 12.77 -21.18 -1.36
N ASN A 159 13.56 -20.30 -0.79
CA ASN A 159 14.36 -19.31 -1.51
C ASN A 159 15.80 -19.76 -1.74
N SER A 160 16.10 -21.00 -1.48
CA SER A 160 17.41 -21.64 -1.65
C SER A 160 17.22 -23.10 -2.09
N GLN A 161 17.89 -24.06 -1.47
CA GLN A 161 17.94 -25.46 -1.88
C GLN A 161 16.61 -26.21 -1.75
N GLY A 162 15.73 -25.78 -0.84
CA GLY A 162 14.40 -26.34 -0.63
C GLY A 162 13.35 -25.86 -1.63
N ALA A 163 13.72 -25.06 -2.63
CA ALA A 163 12.78 -24.50 -3.60
C ALA A 163 12.11 -25.59 -4.45
N CYS A 164 10.83 -25.43 -4.72
CA CYS A 164 10.15 -26.19 -5.76
C CYS A 164 10.76 -25.88 -7.13
N ARG A 165 11.16 -26.90 -7.86
CA ARG A 165 11.85 -26.74 -9.16
C ARG A 165 10.95 -26.13 -10.24
N THR A 166 9.64 -26.37 -10.19
CA THR A 166 8.68 -25.90 -11.19
C THR A 166 8.41 -24.42 -11.09
N CYS A 167 8.29 -23.88 -9.87
CA CYS A 167 8.01 -22.46 -9.64
C CYS A 167 9.19 -21.68 -9.06
N ASP A 168 10.34 -22.32 -8.91
CA ASP A 168 11.55 -21.72 -8.35
C ASP A 168 11.31 -20.98 -7.03
N GLY A 169 10.50 -21.61 -6.15
CA GLY A 169 10.20 -21.09 -4.81
C GLY A 169 9.20 -19.92 -4.79
N THR A 170 8.54 -19.59 -5.90
CA THR A 170 7.52 -18.52 -5.91
C THR A 170 6.14 -19.00 -5.46
N GLY A 171 5.86 -20.29 -5.56
CA GLY A 171 4.55 -20.89 -5.32
C GLY A 171 3.54 -20.70 -6.45
N LEU A 172 3.89 -19.91 -7.46
CA LEU A 172 3.06 -19.53 -8.57
C LEU A 172 3.73 -19.86 -9.90
N VAL A 173 2.94 -20.16 -10.91
CA VAL A 173 3.39 -20.32 -12.30
C VAL A 173 2.65 -19.33 -13.18
N ARG A 174 3.35 -18.84 -14.19
CA ARG A 174 2.73 -17.98 -15.21
C ARG A 174 2.48 -18.84 -16.44
N THR A 175 1.20 -18.96 -16.80
CA THR A 175 0.75 -19.69 -17.98
C THR A 175 0.14 -18.72 -18.98
N VAL A 176 0.22 -19.04 -20.26
CA VAL A 176 -0.41 -18.23 -21.29
C VAL A 176 -1.93 -18.35 -21.19
N ASP A 177 -2.59 -17.20 -21.05
CA ASP A 177 -4.05 -17.15 -21.07
C ASP A 177 -4.57 -17.09 -22.50
N ARG A 178 -5.08 -18.21 -22.99
CA ARG A 178 -5.57 -18.33 -24.38
C ARG A 178 -6.71 -17.36 -24.70
N ALA A 179 -7.55 -17.00 -23.74
CA ALA A 179 -8.65 -16.06 -23.95
C ALA A 179 -8.15 -14.66 -24.31
N THR A 180 -6.94 -14.28 -23.84
CA THR A 180 -6.35 -12.97 -24.14
C THR A 180 -5.58 -12.92 -25.45
N LEU A 181 -5.31 -14.09 -26.06
CA LEU A 181 -4.60 -14.15 -27.34
C LEU A 181 -5.49 -13.69 -28.48
N VAL A 182 -6.80 -13.96 -28.40
CA VAL A 182 -7.81 -13.52 -29.37
C VAL A 182 -8.97 -12.91 -28.61
N PRO A 183 -8.85 -11.64 -28.19
CA PRO A 183 -9.87 -11.00 -27.37
C PRO A 183 -11.17 -10.66 -28.11
N ASP A 184 -11.12 -10.57 -29.44
CA ASP A 184 -12.28 -10.36 -30.31
C ASP A 184 -12.26 -11.36 -31.46
N GLU A 185 -13.11 -12.38 -31.38
CA GLU A 185 -13.24 -13.37 -32.43
C GLU A 185 -14.10 -12.90 -33.62
N SER A 186 -14.69 -11.71 -33.56
CA SER A 186 -15.53 -11.15 -34.63
C SER A 186 -14.69 -10.52 -35.75
N ILE A 187 -13.41 -10.22 -35.48
CA ILE A 187 -12.47 -9.64 -36.47
C ILE A 187 -11.57 -10.73 -37.07
N SER A 188 -11.01 -10.45 -38.25
CA SER A 188 -10.09 -11.36 -38.93
C SER A 188 -8.65 -11.25 -38.37
N ILE A 189 -7.82 -12.25 -38.71
CA ILE A 189 -6.37 -12.21 -38.39
C ILE A 189 -5.71 -11.05 -39.15
N ASP A 190 -6.15 -10.75 -40.38
CA ASP A 190 -5.67 -9.59 -41.14
C ASP A 190 -5.99 -8.25 -40.45
N ASP A 191 -7.14 -8.17 -39.76
CA ASP A 191 -7.57 -7.01 -38.98
C ASP A 191 -6.99 -7.01 -37.55
N GLY A 192 -6.20 -8.01 -37.17
CA GLY A 192 -5.46 -8.03 -35.93
C GLY A 192 -6.10 -8.86 -34.81
N ALA A 193 -6.92 -9.86 -35.11
CA ALA A 193 -7.55 -10.74 -34.11
C ALA A 193 -6.53 -11.35 -33.13
N VAL A 194 -5.32 -11.71 -33.61
CA VAL A 194 -4.28 -12.33 -32.77
C VAL A 194 -3.42 -11.23 -32.12
N ALA A 195 -3.81 -10.84 -30.94
CA ALA A 195 -3.23 -9.70 -30.20
C ALA A 195 -1.72 -9.79 -29.93
N PRO A 196 -1.10 -10.98 -29.62
CA PRO A 196 0.35 -11.07 -29.45
C PRO A 196 1.15 -10.74 -30.71
N TRP A 197 0.66 -11.07 -31.89
CA TRP A 197 1.36 -10.77 -33.14
C TRP A 197 1.42 -9.26 -33.42
N ASN A 198 0.42 -8.51 -32.94
CA ASN A 198 0.38 -7.05 -33.10
C ASN A 198 1.30 -6.30 -32.12
N SER A 199 1.55 -6.87 -30.94
CA SER A 199 2.21 -6.17 -29.83
C SER A 199 3.59 -6.70 -29.46
N LEU A 200 3.87 -7.99 -29.73
CA LEU A 200 5.10 -8.68 -29.32
C LEU A 200 5.93 -9.18 -30.52
N MET A 201 5.36 -9.23 -31.73
CA MET A 201 5.98 -9.77 -32.93
C MET A 201 5.85 -8.79 -34.08
N TRP A 202 6.43 -9.12 -35.23
CA TRP A 202 6.33 -8.34 -36.42
C TRP A 202 5.03 -8.63 -37.19
N SER A 203 4.49 -7.66 -37.87
CA SER A 203 3.25 -7.76 -38.65
C SER A 203 3.28 -8.82 -39.75
N LEU A 204 4.45 -9.34 -40.08
CA LEU A 204 4.66 -10.44 -41.06
C LEU A 204 4.07 -11.77 -40.63
N MET A 205 3.77 -11.95 -39.33
CA MET A 205 3.28 -13.25 -38.87
C MET A 205 1.93 -13.64 -39.50
N THR A 206 1.11 -12.64 -39.85
CA THR A 206 -0.15 -12.85 -40.55
C THR A 206 0.07 -13.50 -41.92
N ASP A 207 1.06 -13.03 -42.69
CA ASP A 207 1.39 -13.59 -44.02
C ASP A 207 1.96 -14.99 -43.91
N VAL A 208 2.81 -15.25 -42.90
CA VAL A 208 3.33 -16.58 -42.60
C VAL A 208 2.22 -17.54 -42.19
N CYS A 209 1.26 -17.07 -41.38
CA CYS A 209 0.10 -17.86 -40.95
C CYS A 209 -0.76 -18.28 -42.17
N ARG A 210 -0.95 -17.38 -43.12
CA ARG A 210 -1.63 -17.67 -44.41
C ARG A 210 -0.87 -18.76 -45.17
N ALA A 211 0.45 -18.71 -45.21
CA ALA A 211 1.28 -19.73 -45.82
C ALA A 211 1.26 -21.08 -45.11
N MET A 212 0.84 -21.10 -43.83
CA MET A 212 0.54 -22.33 -43.05
C MET A 212 -0.82 -22.94 -43.41
N GLY A 213 -1.62 -22.30 -44.28
CA GLY A 213 -2.92 -22.78 -44.73
C GLY A 213 -4.11 -22.30 -43.90
N VAL A 214 -3.95 -21.18 -43.19
CA VAL A 214 -5.01 -20.56 -42.40
C VAL A 214 -5.66 -19.42 -43.20
N ARG A 215 -6.99 -19.34 -43.20
CA ARG A 215 -7.76 -18.23 -43.81
C ARG A 215 -7.69 -17.01 -42.90
N THR A 216 -6.80 -16.06 -43.22
CA THR A 216 -6.56 -14.89 -42.39
C THR A 216 -7.54 -13.74 -42.61
N ASN A 217 -8.35 -13.80 -43.68
CA ASN A 217 -9.28 -12.75 -44.10
C ASN A 217 -10.75 -12.97 -43.67
N VAL A 218 -11.03 -14.00 -42.85
CA VAL A 218 -12.35 -14.26 -42.31
C VAL A 218 -12.36 -14.01 -40.78
N PRO A 219 -13.50 -13.69 -40.14
CA PRO A 219 -13.62 -13.61 -38.70
C PRO A 219 -13.02 -14.84 -38.02
N PHE A 220 -12.27 -14.65 -36.90
CA PHE A 220 -11.60 -15.74 -36.21
C PHE A 220 -12.56 -16.87 -35.81
N ARG A 221 -13.78 -16.52 -35.42
CA ARG A 221 -14.84 -17.46 -35.07
C ARG A 221 -15.25 -18.40 -36.23
N GLU A 222 -14.96 -18.02 -37.48
CA GLU A 222 -15.31 -18.82 -38.68
C GLU A 222 -14.18 -19.76 -39.13
N LEU A 223 -13.02 -19.69 -38.43
CA LEU A 223 -11.93 -20.64 -38.67
C LEU A 223 -12.30 -22.05 -38.21
N THR A 224 -11.88 -23.03 -38.94
CA THR A 224 -12.01 -24.46 -38.56
C THR A 224 -11.13 -24.76 -37.34
N ASP A 225 -11.44 -25.83 -36.62
CA ASP A 225 -10.65 -26.24 -35.44
C ASP A 225 -9.18 -26.49 -35.80
N ARG A 226 -8.90 -27.00 -36.98
CA ARG A 226 -7.56 -27.21 -37.50
C ARG A 226 -6.81 -25.86 -37.72
N GLU A 227 -7.50 -24.88 -38.29
CA GLU A 227 -6.92 -23.56 -38.51
C GLU A 227 -6.65 -22.86 -37.17
N ARG A 228 -7.58 -22.94 -36.21
CA ARG A 228 -7.40 -22.44 -34.84
C ARG A 228 -6.25 -23.12 -34.12
N ASP A 229 -6.13 -24.46 -34.27
CA ASP A 229 -5.01 -25.21 -33.70
C ASP A 229 -3.67 -24.77 -34.28
N ILE A 230 -3.58 -24.50 -35.59
CA ILE A 230 -2.37 -23.92 -36.20
C ILE A 230 -2.05 -22.59 -35.57
N VAL A 231 -3.03 -21.69 -35.35
CA VAL A 231 -2.79 -20.36 -34.74
C VAL A 231 -2.28 -20.47 -33.30
N PHE A 232 -2.84 -21.39 -32.51
CA PHE A 232 -2.46 -21.52 -31.10
C PHE A 232 -1.24 -22.43 -30.87
N ASN A 233 -1.08 -23.52 -31.62
CA ASN A 233 -0.15 -24.61 -31.32
C ASN A 233 0.69 -25.05 -32.54
N GLY A 234 0.50 -24.44 -33.72
CA GLY A 234 1.18 -24.86 -34.96
C GLY A 234 2.70 -24.90 -34.81
N PRO A 235 3.38 -25.85 -35.49
CA PRO A 235 4.83 -26.01 -35.40
C PRO A 235 5.61 -24.83 -35.98
N ALA A 236 6.81 -24.60 -35.45
CA ALA A 236 7.71 -23.59 -35.97
C ALA A 236 8.29 -24.06 -37.34
N GLU A 237 7.64 -23.69 -38.41
CA GLU A 237 8.05 -24.03 -39.77
C GLU A 237 8.51 -22.78 -40.55
N LYS A 238 9.55 -22.92 -41.30
CA LYS A 238 10.05 -21.87 -42.21
C LYS A 238 9.19 -21.86 -43.46
N LYS A 239 8.54 -20.72 -43.75
CA LYS A 239 7.71 -20.52 -44.96
C LYS A 239 8.29 -19.40 -45.83
N HIS A 240 8.14 -19.57 -47.10
CA HIS A 240 8.47 -18.59 -48.09
C HIS A 240 7.26 -17.67 -48.31
N ILE A 241 7.40 -16.38 -48.06
CA ILE A 241 6.30 -15.40 -48.14
C ILE A 241 6.67 -14.24 -49.05
N PHE A 242 5.64 -13.72 -49.74
CA PHE A 242 5.72 -12.45 -50.46
C PHE A 242 5.37 -11.33 -49.50
N TYR A 243 6.31 -10.43 -49.31
CA TYR A 243 6.18 -9.30 -48.40
C TYR A 243 5.98 -7.99 -49.16
N LYS A 244 4.99 -7.20 -48.74
CA LYS A 244 4.77 -5.83 -49.21
C LYS A 244 4.85 -4.89 -48.00
N ALA A 245 5.84 -4.01 -47.99
CA ALA A 245 5.99 -3.04 -46.90
C ALA A 245 4.85 -2.03 -46.92
N LYS A 246 4.31 -1.72 -45.72
CA LYS A 246 3.22 -0.73 -45.57
C LYS A 246 3.70 0.71 -45.87
N SER A 247 5.00 0.98 -45.83
CA SER A 247 5.58 2.32 -45.93
C SER A 247 6.37 2.59 -47.21
N THR A 248 6.67 1.58 -48.02
CA THR A 248 7.40 1.68 -49.28
C THR A 248 6.78 0.79 -50.37
N PRO A 249 6.83 1.14 -51.68
CA PRO A 249 6.24 0.31 -52.74
C PRO A 249 7.03 -0.96 -53.05
N GLU A 250 8.08 -1.28 -52.30
CA GLU A 250 8.93 -2.44 -52.58
C GLU A 250 8.26 -3.73 -52.06
N ALA A 251 8.08 -4.70 -52.93
CA ALA A 251 7.72 -6.06 -52.66
C ALA A 251 8.97 -6.94 -52.74
N GLY A 252 9.15 -7.82 -51.76
CA GLY A 252 10.27 -8.77 -51.73
C GLY A 252 9.80 -10.17 -51.28
N GLU A 253 10.62 -11.17 -51.56
CA GLU A 253 10.44 -12.53 -51.11
C GLU A 253 11.31 -12.73 -49.86
N LEU A 254 10.73 -13.36 -48.81
CA LEU A 254 11.40 -13.60 -47.55
C LEU A 254 11.04 -14.97 -46.98
N ASP A 255 12.05 -15.70 -46.57
CA ASP A 255 11.86 -16.89 -45.73
C ASP A 255 11.68 -16.51 -44.28
N PHE A 256 10.53 -16.77 -43.69
CA PHE A 256 10.25 -16.43 -42.31
C PHE A 256 9.70 -17.66 -41.52
N THR A 257 10.12 -17.80 -40.25
CA THR A 257 9.68 -18.89 -39.41
C THR A 257 8.32 -18.57 -38.77
N TYR A 258 7.36 -19.46 -38.88
CA TYR A 258 6.09 -19.37 -38.22
C TYR A 258 6.26 -19.53 -36.71
N TYR A 259 5.66 -18.67 -35.96
CA TYR A 259 5.55 -18.74 -34.50
C TYR A 259 4.11 -18.60 -34.11
N ASN A 260 3.52 -19.67 -33.55
CA ASN A 260 2.17 -19.64 -33.07
C ASN A 260 1.94 -18.63 -31.92
N ALA A 261 0.68 -18.30 -31.61
CA ALA A 261 0.34 -17.24 -30.65
C ALA A 261 0.85 -17.55 -29.24
N VAL A 262 0.78 -18.81 -28.80
CA VAL A 262 1.27 -19.26 -27.46
C VAL A 262 2.78 -19.09 -27.39
N TYR A 263 3.53 -19.66 -28.35
CA TYR A 263 4.98 -19.55 -28.38
C TYR A 263 5.48 -18.09 -28.46
N THR A 264 4.73 -17.24 -29.16
CA THR A 264 5.06 -15.81 -29.24
C THR A 264 5.10 -15.16 -27.84
N VAL A 265 4.13 -15.47 -26.99
CA VAL A 265 4.09 -14.97 -25.62
C VAL A 265 5.18 -15.62 -24.75
N GLU A 266 5.36 -16.94 -24.81
CA GLU A 266 6.39 -17.66 -24.07
C GLU A 266 7.80 -17.18 -24.42
N ASN A 267 8.10 -17.00 -25.71
CA ASN A 267 9.39 -16.49 -26.18
C ASN A 267 9.61 -15.01 -25.77
N ALA A 268 8.54 -14.21 -25.77
CA ALA A 268 8.62 -12.83 -25.27
C ALA A 268 8.89 -12.81 -23.78
N LEU A 269 8.20 -13.67 -22.99
CA LEU A 269 8.40 -13.79 -21.55
C LEU A 269 9.85 -14.21 -21.21
N ALA A 270 10.39 -15.18 -21.93
CA ALA A 270 11.77 -15.64 -21.73
C ALA A 270 12.83 -14.56 -22.00
N LYS A 271 12.51 -13.56 -22.81
CA LYS A 271 13.40 -12.46 -23.21
C LYS A 271 13.21 -11.17 -22.39
N VAL A 272 12.27 -11.15 -21.46
CA VAL A 272 12.01 -9.98 -20.61
C VAL A 272 13.23 -9.68 -19.74
N LYS A 273 13.73 -8.45 -19.82
CA LYS A 273 14.86 -7.98 -19.02
C LYS A 273 14.51 -6.84 -18.06
N ASP A 274 13.38 -6.18 -18.30
CA ASP A 274 12.96 -5.00 -17.55
C ASP A 274 11.44 -5.02 -17.26
N GLU A 275 11.00 -4.14 -16.40
CA GLU A 275 9.59 -4.01 -15.99
C GLU A 275 8.70 -3.58 -17.17
N LYS A 276 9.23 -2.78 -18.07
CA LYS A 276 8.50 -2.30 -19.26
C LYS A 276 8.22 -3.43 -20.24
N GLY A 277 9.18 -4.33 -20.41
CA GLY A 277 9.01 -5.60 -21.15
C GLY A 277 7.98 -6.49 -20.49
N MET A 278 8.04 -6.64 -19.15
CA MET A 278 7.07 -7.46 -18.41
C MET A 278 5.63 -6.93 -18.60
N LYS A 279 5.36 -5.65 -18.45
CA LYS A 279 4.02 -5.05 -18.66
C LYS A 279 3.43 -5.32 -20.04
N ARG A 280 4.27 -5.48 -21.06
CA ARG A 280 3.82 -5.82 -22.42
C ARG A 280 3.37 -7.27 -22.57
N VAL A 281 3.98 -8.18 -21.82
CA VAL A 281 3.70 -9.62 -21.89
C VAL A 281 2.63 -10.01 -20.87
N GLU A 282 2.60 -9.39 -19.72
CA GLU A 282 1.73 -9.71 -18.57
C GLU A 282 0.23 -9.79 -18.92
N LYS A 283 -0.24 -8.95 -19.84
CA LYS A 283 -1.63 -8.95 -20.31
C LYS A 283 -2.06 -10.26 -21.01
N PHE A 284 -1.10 -11.09 -21.40
CA PHE A 284 -1.34 -12.40 -22.03
C PHE A 284 -1.08 -13.58 -21.09
N LEU A 285 -0.78 -13.30 -19.82
CA LEU A 285 -0.43 -14.30 -18.83
C LEU A 285 -1.52 -14.40 -17.76
N ARG A 286 -1.79 -15.62 -17.37
CA ARG A 286 -2.52 -15.95 -16.15
C ARG A 286 -1.53 -16.42 -15.09
N VAL A 287 -1.75 -16.02 -13.87
CA VAL A 287 -0.96 -16.47 -12.71
C VAL A 287 -1.75 -17.54 -12.00
N ASP A 288 -1.26 -18.76 -12.00
CA ASP A 288 -1.87 -19.90 -11.37
C ASP A 288 -1.01 -20.41 -10.21
N THR A 289 -1.65 -21.08 -9.24
CA THR A 289 -0.92 -21.79 -8.20
C THR A 289 -0.09 -22.92 -8.82
N CYS A 290 1.17 -23.05 -8.40
CA CYS A 290 2.06 -24.11 -8.90
C CYS A 290 1.44 -25.50 -8.68
N PRO A 291 1.28 -26.34 -9.71
CA PRO A 291 0.65 -27.65 -9.59
C PRO A 291 1.44 -28.61 -8.72
N ASP A 292 2.79 -28.53 -8.71
CA ASP A 292 3.64 -29.46 -7.99
C ASP A 292 3.72 -29.16 -6.50
N CYS A 293 3.94 -27.91 -6.12
CA CYS A 293 4.04 -27.55 -4.71
C CYS A 293 2.71 -27.05 -4.12
N ARG A 294 1.69 -26.85 -4.93
CA ARG A 294 0.36 -26.35 -4.52
C ARG A 294 0.44 -25.08 -3.68
N GLY A 295 1.31 -24.16 -4.11
CA GLY A 295 1.53 -22.89 -3.43
C GLY A 295 2.50 -22.92 -2.26
N SER A 296 2.94 -24.08 -1.77
CA SER A 296 3.85 -24.20 -0.62
C SER A 296 5.26 -23.66 -0.88
N ARG A 297 5.65 -23.45 -2.13
CA ARG A 297 6.97 -23.00 -2.58
C ARG A 297 8.09 -24.03 -2.38
N LEU A 298 7.84 -25.09 -1.61
CA LEU A 298 8.79 -26.10 -1.19
C LEU A 298 8.84 -27.29 -2.15
N SER A 299 10.03 -27.86 -2.35
CA SER A 299 10.22 -29.14 -3.03
C SER A 299 9.59 -30.28 -2.24
N GLU A 300 9.40 -31.44 -2.88
CA GLU A 300 8.90 -32.65 -2.19
C GLU A 300 9.83 -33.06 -1.04
N ALA A 301 11.13 -33.00 -1.25
CA ALA A 301 12.14 -33.32 -0.22
C ALA A 301 12.07 -32.38 0.99
N ALA A 302 11.79 -31.08 0.77
CA ALA A 302 11.65 -30.11 1.86
C ALA A 302 10.32 -30.24 2.61
N ARG A 303 9.29 -30.85 2.02
CA ARG A 303 8.02 -31.15 2.67
C ARG A 303 7.98 -32.52 3.36
N ALA A 304 8.97 -33.38 3.08
CA ALA A 304 8.99 -34.74 3.60
C ALA A 304 9.23 -34.87 5.12
N PRO A 305 10.04 -34.02 5.81
CA PRO A 305 10.17 -34.12 7.26
C PRO A 305 8.84 -33.86 7.96
N LEU A 306 8.50 -34.69 8.95
CA LEU A 306 7.27 -34.56 9.74
C LEU A 306 7.60 -34.27 11.21
N LEU A 307 7.03 -33.20 11.76
CA LEU A 307 7.09 -32.87 13.19
C LEU A 307 5.67 -32.88 13.75
N ARG A 308 5.43 -33.68 14.78
CA ARG A 308 4.09 -33.92 15.29
C ARG A 308 3.08 -34.34 14.20
N GLY A 309 3.57 -35.11 13.20
CA GLY A 309 2.74 -35.67 12.14
C GLY A 309 2.41 -34.74 10.97
N ILE A 310 2.88 -33.48 10.97
CA ILE A 310 2.64 -32.52 9.88
C ILE A 310 3.95 -32.08 9.22
N GLY A 311 3.85 -31.67 7.95
CA GLY A 311 4.96 -31.14 7.16
C GLY A 311 5.20 -29.64 7.42
N LEU A 312 6.36 -29.15 6.99
CA LEU A 312 6.71 -27.73 7.10
C LEU A 312 5.70 -26.82 6.36
N ASP A 313 5.20 -27.25 5.23
CA ASP A 313 4.21 -26.53 4.45
C ASP A 313 2.86 -26.41 5.16
N GLU A 314 2.42 -27.47 5.86
CA GLU A 314 1.19 -27.44 6.65
C GLU A 314 1.36 -26.52 7.86
N ALA A 315 2.50 -26.57 8.54
CA ALA A 315 2.82 -25.67 9.65
C ALA A 315 2.84 -24.20 9.20
N CYS A 316 3.38 -23.90 8.01
CA CYS A 316 3.42 -22.55 7.45
C CYS A 316 2.03 -22.00 7.09
N ARG A 317 1.03 -22.86 6.85
CA ARG A 317 -0.36 -22.46 6.57
C ARG A 317 -1.19 -22.20 7.82
N MET A 318 -0.71 -22.59 8.99
CA MET A 318 -1.38 -22.24 10.24
C MET A 318 -1.33 -20.73 10.46
N THR A 319 -2.38 -20.16 11.07
CA THR A 319 -2.30 -18.80 11.61
C THR A 319 -1.22 -18.73 12.67
N LEU A 320 -0.60 -17.58 12.85
CA LEU A 320 0.46 -17.42 13.85
C LEU A 320 -0.03 -17.83 15.26
N THR A 321 -1.29 -17.52 15.60
CA THR A 321 -1.90 -17.94 16.87
C THR A 321 -1.96 -19.47 17.00
N ALA A 322 -2.46 -20.16 15.97
CA ALA A 322 -2.55 -21.62 15.97
C ALA A 322 -1.15 -22.26 15.96
N LEU A 323 -0.22 -21.69 15.20
CA LEU A 323 1.15 -22.17 15.13
C LEU A 323 1.88 -22.04 16.47
N CYS A 324 1.67 -20.96 17.22
CA CYS A 324 2.23 -20.81 18.58
C CYS A 324 1.73 -21.94 19.50
N SER A 325 0.42 -22.19 19.53
CA SER A 325 -0.17 -23.29 20.30
C SER A 325 0.35 -24.66 19.87
N TRP A 326 0.58 -24.86 18.59
CA TRP A 326 1.18 -26.08 18.07
C TRP A 326 2.64 -26.24 18.49
N VAL A 327 3.45 -25.16 18.44
CA VAL A 327 4.85 -25.13 18.87
C VAL A 327 4.98 -25.43 20.36
N ASP A 328 4.04 -24.96 21.20
CA ASP A 328 4.05 -25.26 22.64
C ASP A 328 3.98 -26.76 22.94
N GLY A 329 3.35 -27.53 22.08
CA GLY A 329 3.28 -28.98 22.22
C GLY A 329 4.50 -29.75 21.66
N VAL A 330 5.43 -29.09 20.95
CA VAL A 330 6.58 -29.78 20.32
C VAL A 330 7.49 -30.46 21.35
N PRO A 331 7.96 -29.81 22.44
CA PRO A 331 8.87 -30.46 23.37
C PRO A 331 8.27 -31.72 24.00
N ALA A 332 6.98 -31.69 24.35
CA ALA A 332 6.31 -32.85 24.99
C ALA A 332 6.16 -34.05 24.03
N SER A 333 6.15 -33.82 22.71
CA SER A 333 6.03 -34.87 21.68
C SER A 333 7.33 -35.61 21.38
N LEU A 334 8.43 -35.18 21.96
CA LEU A 334 9.78 -35.68 21.68
C LEU A 334 10.31 -36.57 22.81
N PRO A 335 11.29 -37.46 22.50
CA PRO A 335 12.00 -38.22 23.50
C PRO A 335 12.58 -37.30 24.59
N PRO A 336 12.64 -37.77 25.86
CA PRO A 336 13.07 -36.95 27.00
C PRO A 336 14.43 -36.26 26.80
N GLU A 337 15.38 -36.94 26.18
CA GLU A 337 16.74 -36.45 25.92
C GLU A 337 16.79 -35.29 24.91
N MET A 338 15.79 -35.14 24.05
CA MET A 338 15.71 -34.07 23.06
C MET A 338 14.96 -32.83 23.58
N ARG A 339 14.18 -32.95 24.66
CA ARG A 339 13.32 -31.88 25.18
C ARG A 339 14.07 -30.59 25.53
N PRO A 340 15.26 -30.62 26.18
CA PRO A 340 15.97 -29.37 26.50
C PRO A 340 16.32 -28.53 25.28
N MET A 341 16.75 -29.19 24.20
CA MET A 341 17.06 -28.52 22.93
C MET A 341 15.76 -28.02 22.27
N ALA A 342 14.73 -28.84 22.24
CA ALA A 342 13.43 -28.45 21.71
C ALA A 342 12.87 -27.20 22.42
N GLU A 343 12.95 -27.15 23.76
CA GLU A 343 12.53 -26.00 24.56
C GLU A 343 13.30 -24.73 24.16
N SER A 344 14.62 -24.82 23.97
CA SER A 344 15.44 -23.68 23.57
C SER A 344 15.02 -23.13 22.21
N ILE A 345 14.81 -23.99 21.20
CA ILE A 345 14.38 -23.57 19.86
C ILE A 345 12.94 -23.00 19.91
N CYS A 346 12.02 -23.65 20.62
CA CYS A 346 10.66 -23.20 20.75
C CYS A 346 10.56 -21.88 21.54
N ALA A 347 11.39 -21.66 22.55
CA ALA A 347 11.44 -20.41 23.32
C ALA A 347 11.83 -19.23 22.42
N SER A 348 12.83 -19.39 21.55
CA SER A 348 13.23 -18.35 20.59
C SER A 348 12.12 -18.01 19.59
N PHE A 349 11.37 -19.02 19.14
CA PHE A 349 10.20 -18.81 18.28
C PHE A 349 9.12 -18.01 19.01
N ARG A 350 8.76 -18.43 20.24
CA ARG A 350 7.73 -17.80 21.06
C ARG A 350 8.04 -16.33 21.38
N GLU A 351 9.28 -16.02 21.69
CA GLU A 351 9.71 -14.65 21.96
C GLU A 351 9.45 -13.70 20.78
N THR A 352 9.77 -14.15 19.57
CA THR A 352 9.50 -13.37 18.34
C THR A 352 8.00 -13.32 18.03
N ALA A 353 7.30 -14.44 18.16
CA ALA A 353 5.89 -14.56 17.86
C ALA A 353 5.01 -13.72 18.80
N ARG A 354 5.34 -13.66 20.10
CA ARG A 354 4.58 -12.89 21.10
C ARG A 354 4.39 -11.43 20.67
N ARG A 355 5.45 -10.76 20.23
CA ARG A 355 5.39 -9.35 19.81
C ARG A 355 4.50 -9.15 18.59
N LEU A 356 4.49 -10.11 17.67
CA LEU A 356 3.60 -10.07 16.50
C LEU A 356 2.14 -10.29 16.91
N LEU A 357 1.89 -11.15 17.89
CA LEU A 357 0.56 -11.35 18.46
C LEU A 357 0.06 -10.09 19.18
N ASP A 358 0.91 -9.44 19.99
CA ASP A 358 0.61 -8.20 20.69
C ASP A 358 0.26 -7.07 19.70
N LEU A 359 0.93 -7.04 18.55
CA LEU A 359 0.63 -6.13 17.44
C LEU A 359 -0.57 -6.55 16.57
N GLY A 360 -1.33 -7.59 16.99
CA GLY A 360 -2.54 -8.02 16.30
C GLY A 360 -2.32 -8.73 14.96
N LEU A 361 -1.15 -9.35 14.72
CA LEU A 361 -0.83 -10.08 13.50
C LEU A 361 -1.05 -11.61 13.62
N GLY A 362 -1.73 -12.05 14.68
CA GLY A 362 -1.95 -13.47 14.99
C GLY A 362 -2.73 -14.25 13.91
N TYR A 363 -3.51 -13.58 13.08
CA TYR A 363 -4.29 -14.18 12.00
C TYR A 363 -3.47 -14.45 10.72
N LEU A 364 -2.29 -13.90 10.60
CA LEU A 364 -1.43 -14.12 9.42
C LEU A 364 -0.77 -15.50 9.47
N THR A 365 -0.57 -16.08 8.28
CA THR A 365 0.14 -17.34 8.08
C THR A 365 1.58 -17.08 7.63
N LEU A 366 2.53 -17.96 7.95
CA LEU A 366 3.93 -17.75 7.58
C LEU A 366 4.17 -17.79 6.07
N ASP A 367 3.33 -18.47 5.31
CA ASP A 367 3.40 -18.54 3.85
C ASP A 367 2.73 -17.36 3.14
N ARG A 368 2.03 -16.47 3.88
CA ARG A 368 1.40 -15.27 3.32
C ARG A 368 2.42 -14.42 2.58
N ALA A 369 2.19 -14.17 1.29
CA ALA A 369 3.10 -13.34 0.48
C ALA A 369 3.18 -11.91 1.05
N SER A 370 4.38 -11.39 1.29
CA SER A 370 4.57 -10.05 1.87
C SER A 370 4.01 -8.93 0.98
N SER A 371 3.92 -9.15 -0.33
CA SER A 371 3.29 -8.22 -1.28
C SER A 371 1.78 -8.08 -1.09
N THR A 372 1.11 -9.05 -0.45
CA THR A 372 -0.34 -9.04 -0.17
C THR A 372 -0.67 -8.47 1.22
N LEU A 373 0.34 -8.11 2.00
CA LEU A 373 0.15 -7.47 3.29
C LEU A 373 -0.25 -5.99 3.10
N SER A 374 -1.16 -5.50 3.92
CA SER A 374 -1.48 -4.08 3.99
C SER A 374 -0.28 -3.25 4.45
N THR A 375 -0.33 -1.95 4.27
CA THR A 375 0.73 -1.03 4.72
C THR A 375 0.96 -1.14 6.23
N GLY A 376 -0.11 -1.13 7.03
CA GLY A 376 -0.01 -1.28 8.48
C GLY A 376 0.51 -2.65 8.93
N GLU A 377 0.13 -3.75 8.24
CA GLU A 377 0.69 -5.09 8.52
C GLU A 377 2.20 -5.14 8.26
N ARG A 378 2.66 -4.57 7.14
CA ARG A 378 4.10 -4.48 6.83
C ARG A 378 4.86 -3.65 7.85
N GLN A 379 4.31 -2.52 8.28
CA GLN A 379 4.92 -1.64 9.27
C GLN A 379 5.05 -2.33 10.63
N ARG A 380 3.98 -3.00 11.10
CA ARG A 380 4.00 -3.78 12.35
C ARG A 380 4.97 -4.95 12.30
N MET A 381 5.06 -5.63 11.17
CA MET A 381 6.05 -6.68 10.94
C MET A 381 7.49 -6.14 11.07
N GLN A 382 7.77 -4.97 10.52
CA GLN A 382 9.08 -4.31 10.64
C GLN A 382 9.36 -3.86 12.07
N LEU A 383 8.36 -3.31 12.77
CA LEU A 383 8.48 -2.92 14.17
C LEU A 383 8.83 -4.12 15.07
N ALA A 384 8.09 -5.22 14.94
CA ALA A 384 8.38 -6.45 15.70
C ALA A 384 9.80 -6.98 15.44
N ARG A 385 10.29 -6.84 14.20
CA ARG A 385 11.66 -7.22 13.84
C ARG A 385 12.71 -6.29 14.46
N ALA A 386 12.45 -4.98 14.49
CA ALA A 386 13.37 -3.99 15.05
C ALA A 386 13.61 -4.23 16.55
N VAL A 387 12.54 -4.52 17.30
CA VAL A 387 12.61 -4.77 18.74
C VAL A 387 13.31 -6.10 19.09
N ARG A 388 13.23 -7.09 18.21
CA ARG A 388 13.88 -8.40 18.44
C ARG A 388 15.39 -8.30 18.64
N ASN A 389 16.04 -7.34 17.99
CA ASN A 389 17.52 -7.28 17.95
C ASN A 389 18.15 -6.86 19.29
N ARG A 390 17.36 -6.49 20.32
CA ARG A 390 17.82 -6.06 21.65
C ARG A 390 19.04 -5.13 21.59
N THR A 391 19.02 -4.21 20.62
CA THR A 391 20.04 -3.17 20.54
C THR A 391 19.82 -2.16 21.65
N THR A 392 20.87 -1.55 22.13
CA THR A 392 20.84 -0.49 23.16
C THR A 392 21.49 0.77 22.63
N GLY A 393 21.04 1.93 23.08
CA GLY A 393 21.58 3.22 22.66
C GLY A 393 21.22 3.62 21.24
N VAL A 394 20.10 3.13 20.71
CA VAL A 394 19.58 3.45 19.36
C VAL A 394 18.40 4.40 19.47
N LEU A 395 18.29 5.31 18.52
CA LEU A 395 17.11 6.14 18.32
C LEU A 395 16.16 5.47 17.31
N TYR A 396 15.00 5.04 17.75
CA TYR A 396 13.94 4.55 16.87
C TYR A 396 13.02 5.71 16.46
N VAL A 397 12.93 5.98 15.17
CA VAL A 397 12.01 6.98 14.60
C VAL A 397 10.85 6.26 13.95
N LEU A 398 9.66 6.38 14.51
CA LEU A 398 8.44 5.71 14.08
C LEU A 398 7.51 6.73 13.42
N ASP A 399 7.19 6.50 12.14
CA ASP A 399 6.32 7.40 11.37
C ASP A 399 4.93 6.79 11.24
N GLU A 400 3.96 7.32 12.01
CA GLU A 400 2.58 6.89 12.13
C GLU A 400 2.43 5.37 12.42
N PRO A 401 3.01 4.86 13.51
CA PRO A 401 2.96 3.43 13.82
C PRO A 401 1.56 2.90 14.16
N SER A 402 0.59 3.77 14.45
CA SER A 402 -0.81 3.42 14.74
C SER A 402 -1.66 3.12 13.50
N ILE A 403 -1.14 3.35 12.28
CA ILE A 403 -1.91 3.21 11.03
C ILE A 403 -2.62 1.86 10.93
N GLY A 404 -3.95 1.92 10.69
CA GLY A 404 -4.80 0.75 10.50
C GLY A 404 -4.88 -0.17 11.74
N LEU A 405 -4.52 0.35 12.92
CA LEU A 405 -4.68 -0.34 14.18
C LEU A 405 -6.09 -0.11 14.75
N HIS A 406 -6.73 -1.20 15.12
CA HIS A 406 -7.89 -1.12 15.99
C HIS A 406 -7.45 -0.67 17.40
N PRO A 407 -8.24 0.12 18.15
CA PRO A 407 -7.91 0.59 19.50
C PRO A 407 -7.39 -0.50 20.44
N SER A 408 -7.92 -1.73 20.35
CA SER A 408 -7.42 -2.87 21.16
C SER A 408 -5.97 -3.27 20.85
N ASN A 409 -5.44 -2.95 19.70
CA ASN A 409 -4.06 -3.27 19.29
C ASN A 409 -3.06 -2.15 19.63
N ILE A 410 -3.55 -0.94 19.93
CA ILE A 410 -2.71 0.19 20.36
C ILE A 410 -2.01 -0.15 21.68
N VAL A 411 -2.67 -0.87 22.57
CA VAL A 411 -2.06 -1.35 23.84
C VAL A 411 -0.80 -2.18 23.55
N GLY A 412 -0.86 -3.08 22.55
CA GLY A 412 0.30 -3.87 22.15
C GLY A 412 1.42 -3.01 21.52
N LEU A 413 1.07 -2.01 20.73
CA LEU A 413 2.04 -1.06 20.18
C LEU A 413 2.76 -0.29 21.28
N ASN A 414 2.00 0.23 22.27
CA ASN A 414 2.55 0.94 23.42
C ASN A 414 3.49 0.02 24.23
N GLY A 415 3.10 -1.24 24.45
CA GLY A 415 3.96 -2.25 25.10
C GLY A 415 5.29 -2.45 24.37
N VAL A 416 5.27 -2.51 23.03
CA VAL A 416 6.49 -2.63 22.21
C VAL A 416 7.38 -1.39 22.36
N MET A 417 6.82 -0.18 22.44
CA MET A 417 7.62 1.05 22.65
C MET A 417 8.26 1.07 24.04
N HIS A 418 7.51 0.64 25.06
CA HIS A 418 8.07 0.50 26.43
C HIS A 418 9.18 -0.56 26.49
N ASP A 419 9.06 -1.68 25.78
CA ASP A 419 10.14 -2.68 25.67
C ASP A 419 11.42 -2.05 25.09
N LEU A 420 11.30 -1.21 24.04
CA LEU A 420 12.45 -0.49 23.45
C LEU A 420 13.13 0.44 24.47
N ILE A 421 12.36 1.18 25.28
CA ILE A 421 12.89 2.05 26.31
C ILE A 421 13.57 1.22 27.41
N ALA A 422 12.96 0.10 27.84
CA ALA A 422 13.52 -0.79 28.84
C ALA A 422 14.86 -1.41 28.40
N ASP A 423 15.03 -1.63 27.10
CA ASP A 423 16.30 -2.08 26.50
C ASP A 423 17.34 -0.95 26.36
N GLY A 424 17.08 0.28 26.87
CA GLY A 424 18.00 1.41 26.88
C GLY A 424 18.07 2.19 25.56
N ASN A 425 16.98 2.24 24.84
CA ASN A 425 16.85 2.98 23.58
C ASN A 425 16.03 4.25 23.77
N SER A 426 15.94 5.08 22.71
CA SER A 426 15.06 6.25 22.64
C SER A 426 14.06 6.04 21.51
N VAL A 427 12.82 6.47 21.72
CA VAL A 427 11.76 6.39 20.72
C VAL A 427 11.24 7.78 20.42
N VAL A 428 11.27 8.15 19.14
CA VAL A 428 10.59 9.34 18.63
C VAL A 428 9.50 8.85 17.67
N LEU A 429 8.27 9.23 17.92
CA LEU A 429 7.15 8.86 17.06
C LEU A 429 6.44 10.10 16.50
N VAL A 430 6.04 10.04 15.26
CA VAL A 430 5.08 10.96 14.66
C VAL A 430 3.76 10.23 14.64
N ASP A 431 2.75 10.73 15.32
CA ASP A 431 1.44 10.11 15.31
C ASP A 431 0.32 11.15 15.48
N HIS A 432 -0.90 10.75 15.18
CA HIS A 432 -2.11 11.54 15.34
C HIS A 432 -3.09 10.89 16.33
N ASP A 433 -2.89 9.60 16.62
CA ASP A 433 -3.74 8.87 17.56
C ASP A 433 -3.48 9.33 18.99
N THR A 434 -4.54 9.82 19.63
CA THR A 434 -4.46 10.35 21.00
C THR A 434 -4.14 9.29 22.04
N GLN A 435 -4.47 8.00 21.80
CA GLN A 435 -4.15 6.89 22.71
C GLN A 435 -2.63 6.58 22.66
N VAL A 436 -2.00 6.75 21.50
CA VAL A 436 -0.54 6.57 21.36
C VAL A 436 0.19 7.77 21.95
N LEU A 437 -0.27 9.00 21.63
CA LEU A 437 0.35 10.22 22.14
C LEU A 437 0.23 10.36 23.66
N ALA A 438 -0.85 9.87 24.26
CA ALA A 438 -1.05 9.87 25.70
C ALA A 438 -0.03 9.03 26.48
N GLU A 439 0.62 8.05 25.85
CA GLU A 439 1.67 7.22 26.47
C GLU A 439 3.08 7.83 26.31
N SER A 440 3.20 9.00 25.66
CA SER A 440 4.49 9.68 25.51
C SER A 440 4.94 10.33 26.81
N ASP A 441 6.24 10.20 27.14
CA ASP A 441 6.88 10.92 28.25
C ASP A 441 7.01 12.41 27.95
N TRP A 442 7.16 12.76 26.67
CA TRP A 442 7.35 14.12 26.20
C TRP A 442 6.67 14.30 24.85
N LEU A 443 6.04 15.43 24.66
CA LEU A 443 5.41 15.81 23.40
C LEU A 443 6.05 17.07 22.83
N ILE A 444 6.20 17.10 21.51
CA ILE A 444 6.61 18.28 20.73
C ILE A 444 5.51 18.52 19.70
N GLU A 445 4.85 19.66 19.81
CA GLU A 445 3.77 19.99 18.88
C GLU A 445 4.23 20.98 17.82
N MET A 446 4.06 20.58 16.56
CA MET A 446 4.42 21.35 15.38
C MET A 446 3.19 22.08 14.82
N GLY A 447 3.36 23.33 14.44
CA GLY A 447 2.27 24.15 13.93
C GLY A 447 2.69 25.57 13.57
N PRO A 448 1.76 26.56 13.71
CA PRO A 448 0.33 26.37 14.04
C PRO A 448 -0.51 25.83 12.88
N GLU A 449 -0.04 25.97 11.64
CA GLU A 449 -0.72 25.63 10.41
C GLU A 449 0.09 24.65 9.56
N ALA A 450 -0.45 24.31 8.42
CA ALA A 450 0.23 23.49 7.41
C ALA A 450 1.08 24.37 6.45
N GLY A 451 2.06 23.77 5.79
CA GLY A 451 2.86 24.39 4.72
C GLY A 451 3.62 25.63 5.17
N ALA A 452 3.40 26.77 4.49
CA ALA A 452 4.12 28.03 4.74
C ALA A 452 3.84 28.62 6.13
N GLY A 453 2.64 28.42 6.69
CA GLY A 453 2.25 28.86 8.03
C GLY A 453 2.69 27.92 9.16
N GLY A 454 3.22 26.73 8.80
CA GLY A 454 3.74 25.75 9.76
C GLY A 454 5.23 25.84 9.99
N GLY A 455 5.80 24.75 10.50
CA GLY A 455 7.25 24.60 10.67
C GLY A 455 7.81 25.20 11.96
N HIS A 456 6.95 25.56 12.91
CA HIS A 456 7.32 26.02 14.24
C HIS A 456 6.98 24.97 15.31
N VAL A 457 7.72 24.99 16.42
CA VAL A 457 7.30 24.31 17.65
C VAL A 457 6.36 25.27 18.38
N ILE A 458 5.09 24.85 18.58
CA ILE A 458 4.07 25.69 19.21
C ILE A 458 3.86 25.34 20.69
N ALA A 459 4.16 24.11 21.07
CA ALA A 459 4.14 23.64 22.45
C ALA A 459 5.09 22.45 22.62
N GLU A 460 5.70 22.34 23.80
CA GLU A 460 6.47 21.16 24.21
C GLU A 460 6.32 20.93 25.71
N GLY A 461 6.41 19.67 26.14
CA GLY A 461 6.27 19.30 27.55
C GLY A 461 5.70 17.89 27.72
N THR A 462 5.31 17.59 28.94
CA THR A 462 4.58 16.34 29.23
C THR A 462 3.15 16.39 28.65
N VAL A 463 2.48 15.25 28.58
CA VAL A 463 1.07 15.16 28.15
C VAL A 463 0.18 16.11 28.95
N ALA A 464 0.41 16.22 30.27
CA ALA A 464 -0.34 17.12 31.15
C ALA A 464 -0.08 18.60 30.86
N ASP A 465 1.17 18.95 30.51
CA ASP A 465 1.54 20.32 30.14
C ASP A 465 0.81 20.75 28.85
N LEU A 466 0.78 19.88 27.82
CA LEU A 466 0.09 20.19 26.58
C LEU A 466 -1.43 20.21 26.74
N ALA A 467 -2.01 19.31 27.53
CA ALA A 467 -3.44 19.30 27.79
C ALA A 467 -3.93 20.59 28.46
N GLY A 468 -3.07 21.25 29.27
CA GLY A 468 -3.35 22.53 29.91
C GLY A 468 -2.93 23.77 29.11
N ASN A 469 -2.22 23.60 28.00
CA ASN A 469 -1.64 24.72 27.24
C ASN A 469 -2.65 25.26 26.20
N PRO A 470 -3.10 26.54 26.32
CA PRO A 470 -4.06 27.11 25.36
C PRO A 470 -3.49 27.27 23.93
N ALA A 471 -2.18 27.27 23.77
CA ALA A 471 -1.54 27.29 22.44
C ALA A 471 -1.51 25.92 21.76
N SER A 472 -1.68 24.84 22.51
CA SER A 472 -1.69 23.47 21.99
C SER A 472 -3.00 23.17 21.25
N GLN A 473 -2.88 22.69 20.03
CA GLN A 473 -4.01 22.24 19.21
C GLN A 473 -4.42 20.80 19.52
N ILE A 474 -3.45 19.96 19.91
CA ILE A 474 -3.70 18.57 20.31
C ILE A 474 -4.16 18.45 21.77
N GLY A 475 -3.78 19.42 22.63
CA GLY A 475 -4.06 19.40 24.06
C GLY A 475 -5.51 19.11 24.44
N PRO A 476 -6.51 19.77 23.84
CA PRO A 476 -7.92 19.49 24.12
C PRO A 476 -8.34 18.03 23.88
N PHE A 477 -7.72 17.36 22.91
CA PHE A 477 -8.00 15.97 22.58
C PHE A 477 -7.32 14.99 23.54
N LEU A 478 -6.13 15.31 24.03
CA LEU A 478 -5.44 14.55 25.09
C LEU A 478 -6.21 14.58 26.39
N GLY A 479 -6.86 15.70 26.70
CA GLY A 479 -7.73 15.88 27.88
C GLY A 479 -9.13 15.28 27.75
N GLY A 480 -9.46 14.65 26.61
CA GLY A 480 -10.79 14.07 26.35
C GLY A 480 -11.91 15.07 26.07
N GLN A 481 -11.62 16.37 26.05
CA GLN A 481 -12.62 17.43 25.81
C GLN A 481 -12.88 17.67 24.32
N GLY A 482 -11.99 17.20 23.50
CA GLY A 482 -11.98 17.44 22.06
C GLY A 482 -12.75 16.42 21.20
N SER A 483 -13.37 15.37 21.76
CA SER A 483 -14.06 14.34 20.99
C SER A 483 -15.26 14.86 20.21
N ALA A 484 -15.50 14.30 19.01
CA ALA A 484 -16.67 14.64 18.21
C ALA A 484 -17.97 14.26 18.94
N ALA A 485 -18.97 15.15 18.88
CA ALA A 485 -20.26 14.87 19.50
C ALA A 485 -20.99 13.72 18.77
N PRO A 486 -21.51 12.72 19.49
CA PRO A 486 -22.27 11.63 18.88
C PRO A 486 -23.48 12.15 18.12
N ARG A 487 -23.76 11.56 16.97
CA ARG A 487 -25.03 11.77 16.27
C ARG A 487 -26.08 10.89 16.95
N ASN A 488 -26.96 11.48 17.73
CA ASN A 488 -28.07 10.77 18.34
C ASN A 488 -29.31 10.79 17.44
N ARG A 489 -29.32 9.96 16.37
CA ARG A 489 -30.54 9.70 15.63
C ARG A 489 -31.33 8.55 16.28
N PRO A 490 -32.67 8.64 16.34
CA PRO A 490 -33.47 7.50 16.78
C PRO A 490 -33.28 6.30 15.87
N ALA A 491 -33.12 5.11 16.43
CA ALA A 491 -32.95 3.86 15.66
C ALA A 491 -34.10 3.63 14.65
N ALA A 492 -35.30 4.08 14.98
CA ALA A 492 -36.47 3.99 14.11
C ALA A 492 -36.38 4.80 12.79
N GLU A 493 -35.50 5.82 12.74
CA GLU A 493 -35.32 6.69 11.57
C GLU A 493 -34.16 6.25 10.66
N LEU A 494 -33.39 5.25 11.09
CA LEU A 494 -32.18 4.84 10.35
C LEU A 494 -32.49 4.38 8.93
N PHE A 495 -33.51 3.56 8.78
CA PHE A 495 -33.91 2.95 7.50
C PHE A 495 -35.06 3.69 6.79
N ALA A 496 -35.36 4.92 7.20
CA ALA A 496 -36.49 5.67 6.62
C ALA A 496 -36.35 5.94 5.11
N GLU A 497 -35.12 6.04 4.60
CA GLU A 497 -34.81 6.26 3.18
C GLU A 497 -34.55 4.94 2.40
N GLY A 498 -34.83 3.79 3.04
CA GLY A 498 -34.55 2.47 2.50
C GLY A 498 -33.17 1.93 2.94
N HIS A 499 -32.78 0.83 2.36
CA HIS A 499 -31.53 0.14 2.69
C HIS A 499 -30.88 -0.47 1.45
N ILE A 500 -29.64 -0.83 1.60
CA ILE A 500 -28.87 -1.70 0.70
C ILE A 500 -28.77 -3.05 1.40
N HIS A 501 -29.34 -4.10 0.82
CA HIS A 501 -29.21 -5.46 1.30
C HIS A 501 -28.09 -6.18 0.57
N LEU A 502 -27.22 -6.87 1.29
CA LEU A 502 -26.14 -7.69 0.73
C LEU A 502 -26.17 -9.09 1.37
N SER A 503 -26.21 -10.13 0.53
CA SER A 503 -26.10 -11.53 0.94
C SER A 503 -24.90 -12.18 0.24
N THR A 504 -23.99 -12.80 1.01
CA THR A 504 -22.76 -13.39 0.48
C THR A 504 -22.59 -14.84 0.92
N ASP A 505 -21.95 -15.64 0.07
CA ASP A 505 -21.29 -16.88 0.43
C ASP A 505 -19.94 -16.62 1.11
N ALA A 506 -19.28 -17.68 1.56
CA ALA A 506 -17.95 -17.55 2.15
C ALA A 506 -16.92 -17.04 1.14
N ILE A 507 -16.13 -16.04 1.55
CA ILE A 507 -14.99 -15.54 0.80
C ILE A 507 -13.85 -15.20 1.75
N HIS A 508 -12.66 -15.74 1.51
CA HIS A 508 -11.49 -15.59 2.39
C HIS A 508 -11.84 -15.94 3.84
N THR A 509 -11.76 -14.99 4.75
CA THR A 509 -12.14 -15.15 6.15
C THR A 509 -13.62 -14.85 6.43
N VAL A 510 -14.30 -14.16 5.51
CA VAL A 510 -15.71 -13.78 5.67
C VAL A 510 -16.57 -15.03 5.47
N LYS A 511 -17.38 -15.31 6.46
CA LYS A 511 -18.36 -16.41 6.46
C LYS A 511 -19.64 -15.97 5.74
N PRO A 512 -20.50 -16.92 5.30
CA PRO A 512 -21.77 -16.55 4.73
C PRO A 512 -22.52 -15.61 5.68
N LEU A 513 -22.94 -14.46 5.18
CA LEU A 513 -23.62 -13.45 5.99
C LEU A 513 -24.62 -12.65 5.16
N GLU A 514 -25.53 -12.01 5.87
CA GLU A 514 -26.48 -11.02 5.34
C GLU A 514 -26.32 -9.73 6.15
N VAL A 515 -26.38 -8.60 5.48
CA VAL A 515 -26.26 -7.29 6.10
C VAL A 515 -27.10 -6.25 5.39
N ASP A 516 -27.79 -5.41 6.18
CA ASP A 516 -28.55 -4.25 5.72
C ASP A 516 -27.84 -2.97 6.07
N ILE A 517 -27.67 -2.07 5.11
CA ILE A 517 -26.99 -0.80 5.24
C ILE A 517 -28.00 0.32 4.94
N PRO A 518 -28.25 1.26 5.89
CA PRO A 518 -29.23 2.30 5.67
C PRO A 518 -28.78 3.30 4.61
N LYS A 519 -29.68 3.71 3.72
CA LYS A 519 -29.45 4.74 2.70
C LYS A 519 -29.49 6.14 3.31
N GLY A 520 -28.78 7.10 2.69
CA GLY A 520 -28.75 8.49 3.12
C GLY A 520 -28.17 8.68 4.53
N ARG A 521 -27.30 7.81 4.97
CA ARG A 521 -26.70 7.80 6.32
C ARG A 521 -25.19 7.59 6.26
N LEU A 522 -24.52 7.93 7.37
CA LEU A 522 -23.13 7.58 7.62
C LEU A 522 -23.08 6.18 8.27
N THR A 523 -22.72 5.17 7.49
CA THR A 523 -22.45 3.83 8.00
C THR A 523 -20.95 3.63 8.16
N VAL A 524 -20.50 3.22 9.37
CA VAL A 524 -19.10 2.89 9.61
C VAL A 524 -18.96 1.38 9.83
N VAL A 525 -18.07 0.77 9.06
CA VAL A 525 -17.69 -0.64 9.18
C VAL A 525 -16.38 -0.73 9.94
N THR A 526 -16.44 -1.30 11.13
CA THR A 526 -15.31 -1.39 12.06
C THR A 526 -15.03 -2.82 12.49
N GLY A 527 -14.05 -3.01 13.36
CA GLY A 527 -13.65 -4.32 13.86
C GLY A 527 -12.14 -4.51 13.84
N VAL A 528 -11.63 -5.53 14.51
CA VAL A 528 -10.19 -5.80 14.60
C VAL A 528 -9.55 -6.05 13.22
N SER A 529 -8.22 -5.90 13.15
CA SER A 529 -7.47 -6.19 11.91
C SER A 529 -7.67 -7.66 11.49
N GLY A 530 -7.90 -7.89 10.19
CA GLY A 530 -8.17 -9.23 9.66
C GLY A 530 -9.58 -9.79 9.93
N SER A 531 -10.51 -8.99 10.46
CA SER A 531 -11.89 -9.42 10.70
C SER A 531 -12.76 -9.53 9.43
N GLY A 532 -12.25 -9.08 8.26
CA GLY A 532 -12.95 -9.20 6.98
C GLY A 532 -13.66 -7.94 6.50
N LYS A 533 -13.44 -6.76 7.12
CA LYS A 533 -14.04 -5.47 6.71
C LYS A 533 -13.83 -5.15 5.23
N THR A 534 -12.58 -5.15 4.81
CA THR A 534 -12.19 -4.85 3.42
C THR A 534 -12.82 -5.84 2.44
N THR A 535 -12.82 -7.13 2.77
CA THR A 535 -13.44 -8.18 1.96
C THR A 535 -14.96 -7.98 1.84
N LEU A 536 -15.65 -7.67 2.95
CA LEU A 536 -17.10 -7.42 2.91
C LEU A 536 -17.44 -6.20 2.05
N ILE A 537 -16.70 -5.12 2.18
CA ILE A 537 -17.03 -3.86 1.49
C ILE A 537 -16.38 -3.78 0.11
N LEU A 538 -15.05 -3.93 0.01
CA LEU A 538 -14.34 -3.67 -1.25
C LEU A 538 -14.37 -4.85 -2.23
N GLU A 539 -14.44 -6.09 -1.72
CA GLU A 539 -14.46 -7.27 -2.59
C GLU A 539 -15.88 -7.80 -2.83
N SER A 540 -16.86 -7.48 -1.95
CA SER A 540 -18.23 -7.95 -2.09
C SER A 540 -19.21 -6.82 -2.42
N LEU A 541 -19.42 -5.84 -1.56
CA LEU A 541 -20.44 -4.80 -1.75
C LEU A 541 -20.16 -3.90 -2.96
N VAL A 542 -18.98 -3.32 -3.05
CA VAL A 542 -18.62 -2.38 -4.13
C VAL A 542 -18.71 -3.03 -5.52
N PRO A 543 -18.11 -4.22 -5.76
CA PRO A 543 -18.23 -4.91 -7.03
C PRO A 543 -19.70 -5.35 -7.34
N ALA A 544 -20.47 -5.73 -6.32
CA ALA A 544 -21.88 -6.12 -6.50
C ALA A 544 -22.74 -4.93 -6.93
N LEU A 545 -22.60 -3.77 -6.26
CA LEU A 545 -23.29 -2.54 -6.65
C LEU A 545 -22.87 -2.06 -8.05
N ALA A 546 -21.57 -2.14 -8.37
CA ALA A 546 -21.08 -1.79 -9.70
C ALA A 546 -21.60 -2.73 -10.79
N ALA A 547 -21.74 -4.02 -10.50
CA ALA A 547 -22.32 -4.99 -11.41
C ALA A 547 -23.82 -4.75 -11.61
N GLN A 548 -24.58 -4.53 -10.53
CA GLN A 548 -26.01 -4.23 -10.58
C GLN A 548 -26.28 -2.97 -11.42
N THR A 549 -25.56 -1.85 -11.15
CA THR A 549 -25.73 -0.61 -11.90
C THR A 549 -25.33 -0.71 -13.37
N ALA A 550 -24.39 -1.60 -13.70
CA ALA A 550 -23.95 -1.85 -15.08
C ALA A 550 -24.73 -2.97 -15.79
N GLY A 551 -25.70 -3.63 -15.13
CA GLY A 551 -26.42 -4.79 -15.65
C GLY A 551 -25.53 -6.00 -15.94
N LYS A 552 -24.46 -6.18 -15.17
CA LYS A 552 -23.49 -7.27 -15.28
C LYS A 552 -23.75 -8.36 -14.24
N PRO A 553 -23.25 -9.61 -14.46
CA PRO A 553 -23.32 -10.67 -13.45
C PRO A 553 -22.66 -10.25 -12.15
N LEU A 554 -23.26 -10.64 -11.02
CA LEU A 554 -22.70 -10.44 -9.70
C LEU A 554 -21.40 -11.23 -9.50
N PRO A 555 -20.51 -10.80 -8.58
CA PRO A 555 -19.38 -11.61 -8.18
C PRO A 555 -19.80 -13.01 -7.74
N PRO A 556 -19.01 -14.07 -8.01
CA PRO A 556 -19.44 -15.47 -7.77
C PRO A 556 -19.85 -15.80 -6.33
N HIS A 557 -19.29 -15.07 -5.34
CA HIS A 557 -19.57 -15.24 -3.92
C HIS A 557 -20.72 -14.36 -3.41
N VAL A 558 -21.27 -13.46 -4.25
CA VAL A 558 -22.41 -12.62 -3.86
C VAL A 558 -23.69 -13.30 -4.35
N ARG A 559 -24.56 -13.70 -3.41
CA ARG A 559 -25.84 -14.33 -3.71
C ARG A 559 -26.86 -13.31 -4.19
N ALA A 560 -26.94 -12.17 -3.49
CA ALA A 560 -27.87 -11.11 -3.81
C ALA A 560 -27.33 -9.75 -3.36
N VAL A 561 -27.67 -8.71 -4.11
CA VAL A 561 -27.58 -7.32 -3.70
C VAL A 561 -28.87 -6.63 -4.11
N GLU A 562 -29.53 -5.96 -3.16
CA GLU A 562 -30.73 -5.16 -3.41
C GLU A 562 -30.42 -3.73 -3.01
N ALA A 563 -30.42 -2.82 -3.97
CA ALA A 563 -30.02 -1.43 -3.76
C ALA A 563 -30.85 -0.49 -4.66
N ASP A 564 -32.17 -0.49 -4.47
CA ASP A 564 -33.08 0.30 -5.28
C ASP A 564 -32.76 1.80 -5.20
N GLY A 565 -32.75 2.45 -6.36
CA GLY A 565 -32.49 3.89 -6.48
C GLY A 565 -30.98 4.26 -6.33
N ILE A 566 -30.05 3.31 -6.29
CA ILE A 566 -28.63 3.62 -6.37
C ILE A 566 -28.20 3.66 -7.84
N ALA A 567 -27.72 4.85 -8.27
CA ALA A 567 -27.26 5.07 -9.64
C ALA A 567 -25.75 4.86 -9.82
N GLN A 568 -24.95 5.12 -8.79
CA GLN A 568 -23.49 5.05 -8.85
C GLN A 568 -22.88 4.59 -7.54
N VAL A 569 -21.75 3.91 -7.63
CA VAL A 569 -20.85 3.63 -6.49
C VAL A 569 -19.49 4.27 -6.75
N LYS A 570 -18.94 4.95 -5.75
CA LYS A 570 -17.65 5.66 -5.81
C LYS A 570 -16.77 5.16 -4.68
N LEU A 571 -15.67 4.52 -5.05
CA LEU A 571 -14.64 4.11 -4.09
C LEU A 571 -13.58 5.20 -3.96
N ILE A 572 -13.34 5.64 -2.73
CA ILE A 572 -12.31 6.61 -2.34
C ILE A 572 -11.33 5.89 -1.42
N ASP A 573 -10.25 5.41 -1.97
CA ASP A 573 -9.21 4.64 -1.28
C ASP A 573 -7.86 5.34 -1.31
N ALA A 574 -6.90 4.85 -0.52
CA ALA A 574 -5.55 5.39 -0.41
C ALA A 574 -4.62 4.97 -1.57
N THR A 575 -5.13 4.33 -2.63
CA THR A 575 -4.29 3.99 -3.78
C THR A 575 -3.71 5.25 -4.43
N PRO A 576 -2.44 5.23 -4.83
CA PRO A 576 -1.81 6.40 -5.44
C PRO A 576 -2.59 6.91 -6.65
N ILE A 577 -2.72 8.23 -6.74
CA ILE A 577 -3.32 8.89 -7.88
C ILE A 577 -2.29 9.00 -9.00
N GLY A 578 -2.42 8.13 -10.00
CA GLY A 578 -1.52 8.15 -11.15
C GLY A 578 -0.11 7.61 -10.83
N ILE A 579 0.50 6.98 -11.82
CA ILE A 579 1.89 6.47 -11.75
C ILE A 579 2.85 7.48 -12.43
N ASN A 580 2.31 8.56 -12.98
CA ASN A 580 3.05 9.47 -13.84
C ASN A 580 3.36 10.77 -13.08
N VAL A 581 4.64 11.07 -12.95
CA VAL A 581 5.18 12.35 -12.43
C VAL A 581 4.61 13.61 -13.13
N ARG A 582 3.95 13.46 -14.28
CA ARG A 582 3.25 14.52 -14.99
C ARG A 582 1.86 14.85 -14.46
N SER A 583 1.31 14.04 -13.56
CA SER A 583 0.05 14.34 -12.89
C SER A 583 0.33 15.23 -11.68
N THR A 584 -0.36 16.36 -11.59
CA THR A 584 -0.24 17.31 -10.47
C THR A 584 -1.59 17.51 -9.78
N VAL A 585 -1.58 18.08 -8.57
CA VAL A 585 -2.78 18.47 -7.84
C VAL A 585 -3.70 19.31 -8.72
N ALA A 586 -3.18 20.32 -9.41
CA ALA A 586 -3.96 21.17 -10.30
C ALA A 586 -4.56 20.43 -11.49
N THR A 587 -3.84 19.45 -12.08
CA THR A 587 -4.40 18.68 -13.21
C THR A 587 -5.47 17.73 -12.75
N TYR A 588 -5.27 17.07 -11.63
CA TYR A 588 -6.26 16.11 -11.11
C TYR A 588 -7.55 16.80 -10.62
N ALA A 589 -7.43 17.96 -9.98
CA ALA A 589 -8.57 18.78 -9.57
C ALA A 589 -9.20 19.58 -10.74
N ASN A 590 -8.73 19.39 -11.98
CA ASN A 590 -9.17 20.13 -13.16
C ASN A 590 -8.97 21.67 -13.08
N VAL A 591 -8.14 22.14 -12.18
CA VAL A 591 -7.77 23.57 -12.03
C VAL A 591 -6.90 24.02 -13.18
N HIS A 592 -5.90 23.22 -13.55
CA HIS A 592 -4.95 23.51 -14.62
C HIS A 592 -5.63 23.74 -15.97
N ASP A 593 -6.64 22.94 -16.30
CA ASP A 593 -7.37 23.14 -17.58
C ASP A 593 -8.12 24.45 -17.65
N GLU A 594 -8.68 24.93 -16.53
CA GLU A 594 -9.31 26.24 -16.47
C GLU A 594 -8.28 27.37 -16.52
N LEU A 595 -7.14 27.23 -15.83
CA LEU A 595 -6.05 28.19 -15.91
C LEU A 595 -5.52 28.34 -17.34
N ARG A 596 -5.32 27.24 -18.06
CA ARG A 596 -4.90 27.27 -19.48
C ARG A 596 -5.85 28.07 -20.35
N LYS A 597 -7.17 27.95 -20.14
CA LYS A 597 -8.19 28.73 -20.87
C LYS A 597 -8.14 30.21 -20.51
N VAL A 598 -7.89 30.53 -19.25
CA VAL A 598 -7.74 31.91 -18.77
C VAL A 598 -6.51 32.55 -19.39
N PHE A 599 -5.35 31.92 -19.25
CA PHE A 599 -4.09 32.46 -19.79
C PHE A 599 -4.11 32.64 -21.30
N ALA A 600 -4.75 31.74 -22.04
CA ALA A 600 -4.91 31.87 -23.50
C ALA A 600 -5.75 33.08 -23.93
N ARG A 601 -6.55 33.64 -23.04
CA ARG A 601 -7.40 34.83 -23.31
C ARG A 601 -6.71 36.15 -22.99
N THR A 602 -5.56 36.14 -22.31
CA THR A 602 -4.81 37.34 -21.95
C THR A 602 -4.32 38.11 -23.19
N PRO A 603 -4.11 39.42 -23.09
CA PRO A 603 -3.57 40.21 -24.19
C PRO A 603 -2.20 39.71 -24.66
N ASP A 604 -1.33 39.29 -23.71
CA ASP A 604 -0.01 38.76 -24.02
C ASP A 604 -0.06 37.47 -24.84
N ALA A 605 -0.91 36.51 -24.42
CA ALA A 605 -1.07 35.25 -25.16
C ALA A 605 -1.57 35.47 -26.59
N LYS A 606 -2.53 36.39 -26.76
CA LYS A 606 -3.04 36.76 -28.09
C LYS A 606 -1.97 37.41 -28.96
N ARG A 607 -1.16 38.33 -28.39
CA ARG A 607 -0.04 38.98 -29.09
C ARG A 607 1.02 37.98 -29.51
N LEU A 608 1.32 36.99 -28.68
CA LEU A 608 2.31 35.95 -28.94
C LEU A 608 1.75 34.73 -29.71
N GLY A 609 0.45 34.69 -29.96
CA GLY A 609 -0.22 33.63 -30.73
C GLY A 609 -0.41 32.32 -29.97
N TYR A 610 -0.36 32.33 -28.62
CA TYR A 610 -0.53 31.14 -27.81
C TYR A 610 -2.01 30.80 -27.59
N LYS A 611 -2.34 29.51 -27.71
CA LYS A 611 -3.66 28.91 -27.46
C LYS A 611 -3.63 28.11 -26.17
N ALA A 612 -4.81 27.73 -25.66
CA ALA A 612 -4.92 26.95 -24.43
C ALA A 612 -4.10 25.62 -24.44
N GLY A 613 -3.94 25.00 -25.61
CA GLY A 613 -3.08 23.82 -25.78
C GLY A 613 -1.59 24.09 -25.54
N ASP A 614 -1.11 25.28 -25.86
CA ASP A 614 0.31 25.64 -25.74
C ASP A 614 0.76 25.76 -24.27
N PHE A 615 -0.18 26.01 -23.35
CA PHE A 615 0.03 26.06 -21.90
C PHE A 615 0.03 24.68 -21.21
N SER A 616 -0.07 23.59 -21.98
CA SER A 616 0.08 22.24 -21.41
C SER A 616 1.55 21.91 -21.24
N TYR A 617 2.01 21.68 -20.01
CA TYR A 617 3.38 21.22 -19.78
C TYR A 617 3.59 19.75 -20.21
N ASN A 618 2.53 19.01 -20.59
CA ASN A 618 2.64 17.66 -21.14
C ASN A 618 2.88 17.63 -22.65
N THR A 619 2.21 18.51 -23.42
CA THR A 619 2.18 18.48 -24.88
C THR A 619 2.29 19.85 -25.54
N GLY A 620 2.25 20.94 -24.75
CA GLY A 620 2.20 22.31 -25.26
C GLY A 620 3.58 22.87 -25.68
N LYS A 621 3.57 23.96 -26.42
CA LYS A 621 4.79 24.64 -26.87
C LYS A 621 5.57 25.30 -25.75
N LEU A 622 4.89 25.71 -24.66
CA LEU A 622 5.48 26.36 -23.51
C LEU A 622 6.07 25.37 -22.49
N ARG A 623 6.11 24.09 -22.83
CA ARG A 623 6.74 23.03 -22.05
C ARG A 623 8.25 23.24 -21.96
N CYS A 624 8.85 22.95 -20.80
CA CYS A 624 10.30 22.98 -20.65
C CYS A 624 10.98 21.97 -21.59
N PRO A 625 11.89 22.41 -22.46
CA PRO A 625 12.56 21.51 -23.42
C PRO A 625 13.64 20.64 -22.76
N VAL A 626 14.10 20.96 -21.53
CA VAL A 626 15.19 20.25 -20.86
C VAL A 626 14.63 18.99 -20.15
N CYS A 627 13.54 19.14 -19.40
CA CYS A 627 12.92 18.03 -18.67
C CYS A 627 11.67 17.48 -19.35
N ASP A 628 11.32 17.98 -20.53
CA ASP A 628 10.13 17.57 -21.25
C ASP A 628 8.83 17.69 -20.42
N GLY A 629 8.77 18.70 -19.53
CA GLY A 629 7.63 19.00 -18.68
C GLY A 629 7.47 18.14 -17.45
N THR A 630 8.47 17.34 -17.07
CA THR A 630 8.46 16.57 -15.81
C THR A 630 8.80 17.43 -14.59
N GLY A 631 9.55 18.53 -14.77
CA GLY A 631 10.04 19.37 -13.66
C GLY A 631 11.32 18.82 -13.03
N VAL A 632 11.61 17.54 -13.21
CA VAL A 632 12.78 16.85 -12.63
C VAL A 632 13.61 16.20 -13.73
N ILE A 633 14.87 15.92 -13.43
CA ILE A 633 15.80 15.13 -14.23
C ILE A 633 16.15 13.91 -13.40
N SER A 634 15.80 12.72 -13.89
CA SER A 634 16.24 11.46 -13.31
C SER A 634 17.65 11.14 -13.76
N LEU A 635 18.57 10.96 -12.81
CA LEU A 635 19.93 10.53 -13.05
C LEU A 635 20.00 9.02 -12.76
N ASP A 636 20.18 8.23 -13.82
CA ASP A 636 20.53 6.81 -13.69
C ASP A 636 21.97 6.71 -13.17
N VAL A 637 22.10 6.46 -11.89
CA VAL A 637 23.39 6.23 -11.24
C VAL A 637 23.56 4.72 -11.07
N GLN A 638 24.39 4.11 -11.92
CA GLN A 638 24.68 2.66 -11.84
C GLN A 638 24.89 2.20 -10.42
N PHE A 639 24.10 1.21 -9.98
CA PHE A 639 24.10 0.60 -8.64
C PHE A 639 23.49 1.43 -7.48
N LEU A 640 22.86 2.58 -7.76
CA LEU A 640 22.10 3.35 -6.78
C LEU A 640 20.64 3.53 -7.28
N PRO A 641 19.68 3.79 -6.40
CA PRO A 641 18.35 4.24 -6.83
C PRO A 641 18.49 5.51 -7.71
N ASP A 642 17.64 5.65 -8.71
CA ASP A 642 17.59 6.84 -9.55
C ASP A 642 17.47 8.09 -8.66
N VAL A 643 18.36 9.04 -8.87
CA VAL A 643 18.34 10.31 -8.15
C VAL A 643 17.60 11.33 -8.99
N GLU A 644 16.47 11.80 -8.49
CA GLU A 644 15.71 12.88 -9.10
C GLU A 644 16.21 14.22 -8.60
N ILE A 645 16.61 15.10 -9.51
CA ILE A 645 17.00 16.47 -9.21
C ILE A 645 16.07 17.46 -9.91
N PRO A 646 15.77 18.62 -9.31
CA PRO A 646 15.02 19.67 -9.99
C PRO A 646 15.68 20.04 -11.32
N CYS A 647 14.88 20.17 -12.36
CA CYS A 647 15.37 20.51 -13.68
C CYS A 647 16.14 21.86 -13.66
N THR A 648 17.37 21.86 -14.14
CA THR A 648 18.23 23.06 -14.18
C THR A 648 17.73 24.15 -15.13
N GLY A 649 16.87 23.78 -16.10
CA GLY A 649 16.28 24.71 -17.06
C GLY A 649 15.05 25.45 -16.55
N CYS A 650 14.17 24.75 -15.85
CA CYS A 650 12.91 25.31 -15.38
C CYS A 650 12.78 25.36 -13.83
N HIS A 651 13.78 24.88 -13.09
CA HIS A 651 13.82 24.88 -11.63
C HIS A 651 12.57 24.26 -10.98
N GLY A 652 12.01 23.23 -11.62
CA GLY A 652 10.81 22.53 -11.15
C GLY A 652 9.49 23.02 -11.76
N SER A 653 9.42 24.21 -12.35
CA SER A 653 8.18 24.82 -12.86
C SER A 653 7.52 24.09 -14.01
N ARG A 654 8.23 23.17 -14.70
CA ARG A 654 7.77 22.38 -15.86
C ARG A 654 7.63 23.18 -17.15
N TYR A 655 7.74 24.51 -17.10
CA TYR A 655 7.55 25.43 -18.23
C TYR A 655 8.87 25.98 -18.74
N SER A 656 8.88 26.36 -20.05
CA SER A 656 9.94 27.19 -20.60
C SER A 656 9.82 28.61 -20.07
N ARG A 657 10.91 29.35 -20.14
CA ARG A 657 10.95 30.79 -19.76
C ARG A 657 9.97 31.64 -20.57
N ASP A 658 9.58 31.21 -21.76
CA ASP A 658 8.60 31.93 -22.57
C ASP A 658 7.21 31.99 -21.94
N ALA A 659 6.91 31.07 -21.02
CA ALA A 659 5.66 31.09 -20.27
C ALA A 659 5.54 32.29 -19.33
N ASP A 660 6.68 32.83 -18.86
CA ASP A 660 6.72 34.01 -17.97
C ASP A 660 6.41 35.32 -18.71
N ALA A 661 6.43 35.28 -20.03
CA ALA A 661 6.02 36.43 -20.85
C ALA A 661 4.49 36.62 -20.90
N VAL A 662 3.72 35.65 -20.46
CA VAL A 662 2.24 35.69 -20.44
C VAL A 662 1.78 35.92 -19.02
N ARG A 663 1.15 37.09 -18.78
CA ARG A 663 0.70 37.49 -17.44
C ARG A 663 -0.82 37.60 -17.40
N HIS A 664 -1.36 37.16 -16.29
CA HIS A 664 -2.76 37.42 -15.92
C HIS A 664 -2.76 38.53 -14.89
N GLU A 665 -3.58 39.56 -15.13
CA GLU A 665 -3.81 40.65 -14.16
C GLU A 665 -5.12 40.43 -13.43
N ASN A 666 -5.08 40.30 -12.12
CA ASN A 666 -6.26 40.18 -11.29
C ASN A 666 -6.94 41.53 -11.05
N ARG A 667 -8.20 41.51 -10.54
CA ARG A 667 -8.99 42.75 -10.31
C ARG A 667 -8.37 43.75 -9.33
N HIS A 668 -7.37 43.34 -8.59
CA HIS A 668 -6.66 44.17 -7.60
C HIS A 668 -5.32 44.71 -8.15
N GLY A 669 -5.05 44.56 -9.43
CA GLY A 669 -3.82 45.04 -10.09
C GLY A 669 -2.59 44.15 -9.87
N GLY A 670 -2.74 42.99 -9.21
CA GLY A 670 -1.69 41.99 -9.09
C GLY A 670 -1.52 41.19 -10.39
N THR A 671 -0.30 40.96 -10.82
CA THR A 671 0.01 40.15 -12.01
C THR A 671 0.69 38.85 -11.62
N CYS A 672 0.33 37.76 -12.27
CA CYS A 672 0.97 36.46 -12.09
C CYS A 672 1.10 35.71 -13.42
N THR A 673 2.10 34.82 -13.49
CA THR A 673 2.29 33.88 -14.62
C THR A 673 1.74 32.51 -14.25
N LEU A 674 1.50 31.65 -15.25
CA LEU A 674 1.03 30.29 -14.98
C LEU A 674 2.07 29.46 -14.21
N PRO A 675 3.38 29.50 -14.51
CA PRO A 675 4.40 28.87 -13.64
C PRO A 675 4.33 29.33 -12.19
N GLN A 676 4.21 30.63 -11.93
CA GLN A 676 4.10 31.15 -10.57
C GLN A 676 2.86 30.64 -9.83
N LEU A 677 1.71 30.52 -10.52
CA LEU A 677 0.51 29.94 -9.92
C LEU A 677 0.69 28.46 -9.60
N MET A 678 1.39 27.71 -10.45
CA MET A 678 1.65 26.29 -10.18
C MET A 678 2.56 26.07 -8.96
N ASP A 679 3.43 27.02 -8.65
CA ASP A 679 4.31 26.99 -7.48
C ASP A 679 3.61 27.47 -6.18
N MET A 680 2.43 28.08 -6.29
CA MET A 680 1.67 28.55 -5.12
C MET A 680 0.95 27.38 -4.44
N ASP A 681 0.87 27.44 -3.11
CA ASP A 681 -0.07 26.63 -2.36
C ASP A 681 -1.52 27.08 -2.65
N ILE A 682 -2.47 26.19 -2.39
CA ILE A 682 -3.88 26.43 -2.69
C ILE A 682 -4.44 27.64 -1.92
N ASN A 683 -4.03 27.85 -0.66
CA ASN A 683 -4.48 28.99 0.14
C ASN A 683 -4.02 30.32 -0.49
N THR A 684 -2.74 30.39 -0.89
CA THR A 684 -2.19 31.56 -1.59
C THR A 684 -2.85 31.75 -2.95
N ALA A 685 -3.02 30.67 -3.73
CA ALA A 685 -3.68 30.74 -5.03
C ALA A 685 -5.13 31.25 -4.94
N LEU A 686 -5.87 30.93 -3.88
CA LEU A 686 -7.20 31.46 -3.60
C LEU A 686 -7.20 32.98 -3.47
N THR A 687 -6.19 33.58 -2.87
CA THR A 687 -6.09 35.04 -2.70
C THR A 687 -5.77 35.75 -4.03
N VAL A 688 -5.03 35.08 -4.92
CA VAL A 688 -4.64 35.61 -6.22
C VAL A 688 -5.73 35.44 -7.29
N CYS A 689 -6.43 34.32 -7.28
CA CYS A 689 -7.42 33.94 -8.31
C CYS A 689 -8.84 34.41 -8.02
N THR A 690 -9.05 35.44 -7.22
CA THR A 690 -10.39 35.90 -6.75
C THR A 690 -11.37 36.28 -7.87
N ASP A 691 -10.88 36.65 -9.04
CA ASP A 691 -11.66 36.98 -10.24
C ASP A 691 -11.99 35.77 -11.12
N LEU A 692 -11.39 34.59 -10.85
CA LEU A 692 -11.53 33.37 -11.62
C LEU A 692 -12.56 32.41 -10.98
N LYS A 693 -13.85 32.71 -11.10
CA LYS A 693 -14.95 32.02 -10.39
C LYS A 693 -14.83 30.48 -10.36
N LEU A 694 -14.57 29.82 -11.50
CA LEU A 694 -14.47 28.35 -11.56
C LEU A 694 -13.21 27.82 -10.89
N VAL A 695 -12.08 28.53 -11.03
CA VAL A 695 -10.82 28.20 -10.36
C VAL A 695 -11.00 28.33 -8.85
N THR A 696 -11.51 29.48 -8.39
CA THR A 696 -11.77 29.74 -6.96
C THR A 696 -12.70 28.72 -6.35
N GLN A 697 -13.75 28.32 -7.04
CA GLN A 697 -14.68 27.29 -6.55
C GLN A 697 -13.97 25.94 -6.35
N ARG A 698 -13.13 25.51 -7.28
CA ARG A 698 -12.36 24.25 -7.18
C ARG A 698 -11.29 24.31 -6.10
N LEU A 699 -10.57 25.43 -6.02
CA LEU A 699 -9.57 25.65 -4.97
C LEU A 699 -10.22 25.67 -3.57
N LYS A 700 -11.43 26.25 -3.44
CA LYS A 700 -12.16 26.25 -2.18
C LYS A 700 -12.52 24.85 -1.72
N VAL A 701 -12.97 23.97 -2.61
CA VAL A 701 -13.22 22.55 -2.29
C VAL A 701 -11.94 21.87 -1.76
N LEU A 702 -10.81 22.14 -2.38
CA LEU A 702 -9.52 21.58 -1.90
C LEU A 702 -9.15 22.13 -0.52
N GLN A 703 -9.36 23.42 -0.28
CA GLN A 703 -9.14 24.06 1.02
C GLN A 703 -10.07 23.47 2.10
N ASP A 704 -11.35 23.32 1.78
CA ASP A 704 -12.36 22.78 2.69
C ASP A 704 -12.09 21.32 3.05
N LEU A 705 -11.34 20.59 2.22
CA LEU A 705 -10.83 19.24 2.48
C LEU A 705 -9.48 19.22 3.23
N GLY A 706 -8.99 20.38 3.71
CA GLY A 706 -7.72 20.45 4.42
C GLY A 706 -6.48 20.26 3.54
N LEU A 707 -6.59 20.50 2.22
CA LEU A 707 -5.48 20.40 1.27
C LEU A 707 -4.88 21.75 0.91
N GLY A 708 -5.26 22.81 1.64
CA GLY A 708 -4.88 24.20 1.36
C GLY A 708 -3.37 24.47 1.29
N TYR A 709 -2.58 23.65 1.94
CA TYR A 709 -1.12 23.76 1.97
C TYR A 709 -0.40 23.12 0.77
N LEU A 710 -1.07 22.25 0.00
CA LEU A 710 -0.46 21.62 -1.18
C LEU A 710 -0.23 22.67 -2.26
N THR A 711 0.90 22.55 -2.98
CA THR A 711 1.14 23.38 -4.15
C THR A 711 0.35 22.86 -5.35
N LEU A 712 -0.08 23.76 -6.22
CA LEU A 712 -0.83 23.37 -7.43
C LEU A 712 0.01 22.46 -8.35
N GLY A 713 1.31 22.65 -8.37
CA GLY A 713 2.27 21.87 -9.15
C GLY A 713 2.75 20.60 -8.47
N GLU A 714 2.34 20.31 -7.24
CA GLU A 714 2.72 19.10 -6.50
C GLU A 714 2.37 17.84 -7.28
N GLU A 715 3.30 16.90 -7.34
CA GLU A 715 3.11 15.65 -8.06
C GLU A 715 2.18 14.71 -7.31
N THR A 716 1.19 14.14 -8.02
CA THR A 716 0.24 13.22 -7.35
C THR A 716 0.87 11.94 -6.78
N PRO A 717 1.96 11.39 -7.34
CA PRO A 717 2.64 10.24 -6.72
C PRO A 717 3.36 10.56 -5.40
N SER A 718 3.71 11.83 -5.13
CA SER A 718 4.38 12.24 -3.88
C SER A 718 3.41 12.40 -2.71
N LEU A 719 2.10 12.46 -2.98
CA LEU A 719 1.08 12.67 -1.97
C LEU A 719 0.99 11.49 -0.99
N SER A 720 0.76 11.80 0.27
CA SER A 720 0.40 10.79 1.28
C SER A 720 -0.92 10.09 0.92
N GLY A 721 -1.22 8.95 1.57
CA GLY A 721 -2.46 8.22 1.31
C GLY A 721 -3.71 9.05 1.58
N GLY A 722 -3.73 9.77 2.69
CA GLY A 722 -4.85 10.64 3.05
C GLY A 722 -5.00 11.85 2.13
N GLU A 723 -3.89 12.45 1.69
CA GLU A 723 -3.93 13.55 0.69
C GLU A 723 -4.49 13.05 -0.65
N ALA A 724 -4.05 11.89 -1.10
CA ALA A 724 -4.55 11.28 -2.34
C ALA A 724 -6.06 10.99 -2.25
N GLN A 725 -6.54 10.45 -1.13
CA GLN A 725 -7.97 10.21 -0.91
C GLN A 725 -8.78 11.51 -0.95
N ARG A 726 -8.33 12.53 -0.22
CA ARG A 726 -9.00 13.84 -0.18
C ARG A 726 -9.00 14.52 -1.55
N LEU A 727 -7.93 14.36 -2.32
CA LEU A 727 -7.87 14.87 -3.69
C LEU A 727 -8.83 14.11 -4.63
N LYS A 728 -8.97 12.78 -4.48
CA LYS A 728 -10.01 11.99 -5.18
C LYS A 728 -11.41 12.50 -4.84
N LEU A 729 -11.67 12.71 -3.56
CA LEU A 729 -12.95 13.25 -3.09
C LEU A 729 -13.23 14.62 -3.67
N ALA A 730 -12.24 15.53 -3.68
CA ALA A 730 -12.37 16.86 -4.28
C ALA A 730 -12.84 16.79 -5.75
N SER A 731 -12.36 15.83 -6.50
CA SER A 731 -12.73 15.64 -7.91
C SER A 731 -14.18 15.18 -8.10
N GLU A 732 -14.80 14.61 -7.07
CA GLU A 732 -16.19 14.13 -7.08
C GLU A 732 -17.18 15.14 -6.48
N MET A 733 -16.73 16.06 -5.61
CA MET A 733 -17.60 17.06 -4.94
C MET A 733 -18.34 17.99 -5.88
N GLY A 734 -17.86 18.20 -7.10
CA GLY A 734 -18.53 19.04 -8.12
C GLY A 734 -19.56 18.32 -9.00
N LYS A 735 -19.83 17.02 -8.76
CA LYS A 735 -20.73 16.19 -9.56
C LYS A 735 -22.06 15.96 -8.82
N ALA A 736 -23.05 15.39 -9.53
CA ALA A 736 -24.30 14.97 -8.90
C ALA A 736 -24.03 13.88 -7.86
N GLN A 737 -24.56 14.06 -6.64
CA GLN A 737 -24.31 13.20 -5.48
C GLN A 737 -25.53 12.37 -5.09
N HIS A 738 -26.71 12.79 -5.53
CA HIS A 738 -27.97 12.09 -5.27
C HIS A 738 -27.89 10.64 -5.81
N ASP A 739 -28.40 9.69 -5.06
CA ASP A 739 -28.39 8.26 -5.40
C ASP A 739 -26.98 7.66 -5.62
N THR A 740 -25.96 8.28 -5.03
CA THR A 740 -24.58 7.81 -5.08
C THR A 740 -24.16 7.20 -3.75
N VAL A 741 -23.54 6.02 -3.79
CA VAL A 741 -22.87 5.43 -2.64
C VAL A 741 -21.39 5.80 -2.69
N PHE A 742 -20.92 6.54 -1.69
CA PHE A 742 -19.50 6.81 -1.47
C PHE A 742 -18.96 5.82 -0.45
N VAL A 743 -17.92 5.11 -0.84
CA VAL A 743 -17.20 4.17 0.02
C VAL A 743 -15.81 4.68 0.28
N PHE A 744 -15.44 4.81 1.55
CA PHE A 744 -14.14 5.27 1.99
C PHE A 744 -13.41 4.16 2.74
N ASP A 745 -12.13 3.97 2.40
CA ASP A 745 -11.26 2.98 3.05
C ASP A 745 -10.21 3.69 3.90
N GLU A 746 -10.40 3.66 5.23
CA GLU A 746 -9.54 4.28 6.24
C GLU A 746 -9.16 5.75 5.91
N PRO A 747 -10.15 6.64 5.73
CA PRO A 747 -9.89 8.02 5.29
C PRO A 747 -9.24 8.92 6.33
N THR A 748 -9.13 8.49 7.59
CA THR A 748 -8.49 9.26 8.66
C THR A 748 -6.98 9.02 8.78
N ILE A 749 -6.41 8.12 7.97
CA ILE A 749 -4.97 7.85 7.99
C ILE A 749 -4.16 9.14 7.85
N GLY A 750 -3.29 9.40 8.84
CA GLY A 750 -2.39 10.56 8.88
C GLY A 750 -3.11 11.90 9.10
N LEU A 751 -4.35 11.89 9.61
CA LEU A 751 -5.11 13.10 9.94
C LEU A 751 -5.01 13.47 11.41
N HIS A 752 -4.73 14.75 11.64
CA HIS A 752 -4.91 15.33 12.96
C HIS A 752 -6.39 15.33 13.36
N PRO A 753 -6.77 15.22 14.65
CA PRO A 753 -8.17 15.24 15.06
C PRO A 753 -8.99 16.45 14.56
N LEU A 754 -8.37 17.60 14.35
CA LEU A 754 -9.01 18.75 13.70
C LEU A 754 -9.38 18.49 12.24
N ASP A 755 -8.48 17.80 11.50
CA ASP A 755 -8.74 17.42 10.11
C ASP A 755 -9.83 16.35 10.01
N VAL A 756 -9.90 15.42 10.99
CA VAL A 756 -10.99 14.42 11.11
C VAL A 756 -12.34 15.12 11.24
N ARG A 757 -12.44 16.19 12.04
CA ARG A 757 -13.68 16.98 12.16
C ARG A 757 -14.08 17.63 10.84
N THR A 758 -13.12 18.15 10.11
CA THR A 758 -13.34 18.71 8.76
C THR A 758 -13.91 17.65 7.82
N LEU A 759 -13.31 16.46 7.82
CA LEU A 759 -13.76 15.31 7.02
C LEU A 759 -15.19 14.87 7.40
N LEU A 760 -15.51 14.82 8.70
CA LEU A 760 -16.87 14.54 9.17
C LEU A 760 -17.87 15.60 8.67
N GLY A 761 -17.48 16.88 8.58
CA GLY A 761 -18.26 17.94 7.95
C GLY A 761 -18.56 17.65 6.47
N VAL A 762 -17.58 17.16 5.73
CA VAL A 762 -17.74 16.77 4.33
C VAL A 762 -18.68 15.59 4.18
N PHE A 763 -18.56 14.54 5.02
CA PHE A 763 -19.51 13.42 5.00
C PHE A 763 -20.94 13.88 5.23
N ARG A 764 -21.16 14.86 6.13
CA ARG A 764 -22.48 15.48 6.34
C ARG A 764 -23.00 16.14 5.08
N THR A 765 -22.17 16.93 4.42
CA THR A 765 -22.53 17.61 3.17
C THR A 765 -22.92 16.63 2.07
N LEU A 766 -22.18 15.50 1.93
CA LEU A 766 -22.53 14.45 0.97
C LEU A 766 -23.91 13.85 1.27
N ILE A 767 -24.19 13.53 2.53
CA ILE A 767 -25.47 12.96 2.97
C ILE A 767 -26.62 13.96 2.76
N GLU A 768 -26.42 15.24 3.10
CA GLU A 768 -27.41 16.31 2.88
C GLU A 768 -27.71 16.50 1.39
N ASN A 769 -26.78 16.18 0.52
CA ASN A 769 -26.95 16.18 -0.93
C ASN A 769 -27.53 14.85 -1.48
N GLY A 770 -28.01 13.94 -0.62
CA GLY A 770 -28.68 12.70 -1.00
C GLY A 770 -27.76 11.51 -1.25
N ALA A 771 -26.50 11.56 -0.83
CA ALA A 771 -25.58 10.44 -0.92
C ALA A 771 -25.70 9.48 0.28
N THR A 772 -25.34 8.23 0.07
CA THR A 772 -25.07 7.26 1.14
C THR A 772 -23.56 7.17 1.34
N VAL A 773 -23.10 7.27 2.58
CA VAL A 773 -21.67 7.24 2.91
C VAL A 773 -21.36 6.00 3.74
N ILE A 774 -20.44 5.18 3.24
CA ILE A 774 -19.94 3.97 3.92
C ILE A 774 -18.44 4.16 4.16
N VAL A 775 -17.99 3.97 5.39
CA VAL A 775 -16.59 4.19 5.78
C VAL A 775 -16.06 2.96 6.50
N ILE A 776 -14.96 2.41 6.04
CA ILE A 776 -14.19 1.42 6.80
C ILE A 776 -13.26 2.20 7.72
N GLU A 777 -13.38 2.07 9.05
CA GLU A 777 -12.62 2.92 9.97
C GLU A 777 -12.31 2.29 11.32
N HIS A 778 -11.25 2.85 11.94
CA HIS A 778 -10.79 2.54 13.29
C HIS A 778 -10.77 3.77 14.20
N ASP A 779 -10.82 4.98 13.63
CA ASP A 779 -10.83 6.23 14.37
C ASP A 779 -12.11 6.36 15.21
N LEU A 780 -11.92 6.63 16.51
CA LEU A 780 -13.01 6.66 17.48
C LEU A 780 -13.97 7.84 17.26
N ASP A 781 -13.48 8.98 16.73
CA ASP A 781 -14.34 10.14 16.48
C ASP A 781 -15.26 9.89 15.28
N VAL A 782 -14.77 9.20 14.25
CA VAL A 782 -15.59 8.76 13.11
C VAL A 782 -16.61 7.70 13.55
N ILE A 783 -16.17 6.70 14.33
CA ILE A 783 -17.04 5.64 14.84
C ILE A 783 -18.17 6.23 15.71
N ARG A 784 -17.85 7.14 16.63
CA ARG A 784 -18.84 7.82 17.50
C ARG A 784 -19.80 8.72 16.73
N SER A 785 -19.35 9.27 15.58
CA SER A 785 -20.14 10.15 14.72
C SER A 785 -21.01 9.42 13.72
N ALA A 786 -20.93 8.08 13.64
CA ALA A 786 -21.72 7.27 12.72
C ALA A 786 -23.22 7.33 13.06
N ASP A 787 -24.06 7.25 12.03
CA ASP A 787 -25.49 6.99 12.20
C ASP A 787 -25.71 5.48 12.45
N TYR A 788 -24.93 4.64 11.77
CA TYR A 788 -25.01 3.17 11.85
C TYR A 788 -23.62 2.54 11.87
N LEU A 789 -23.42 1.53 12.70
CA LEU A 789 -22.18 0.76 12.80
C LEU A 789 -22.41 -0.68 12.37
N ILE A 790 -21.40 -1.25 11.74
CA ILE A 790 -21.26 -2.69 11.47
C ILE A 790 -19.90 -3.10 12.05
N ASP A 791 -19.93 -3.84 13.16
CA ASP A 791 -18.71 -4.33 13.83
C ASP A 791 -18.41 -5.77 13.42
N MET A 792 -17.27 -5.94 12.74
CA MET A 792 -16.80 -7.23 12.23
C MET A 792 -15.85 -7.90 13.21
N GLY A 793 -16.06 -9.19 13.47
CA GLY A 793 -15.21 -9.90 14.41
C GLY A 793 -15.65 -11.34 14.62
N PRO A 794 -15.48 -11.85 15.89
CA PRO A 794 -14.89 -11.20 17.08
C PRO A 794 -13.36 -11.10 17.08
N GLY A 795 -12.68 -11.88 16.25
CA GLY A 795 -11.22 -11.88 16.05
C GLY A 795 -10.83 -11.60 14.63
N GLY A 796 -9.54 -11.82 14.30
CA GLY A 796 -9.00 -11.81 12.93
C GLY A 796 -8.88 -13.24 12.38
N GLY A 797 -8.78 -13.38 11.04
CA GLY A 797 -8.63 -14.67 10.40
C GLY A 797 -9.85 -15.59 10.58
N GLU A 798 -9.63 -16.85 10.93
CA GLU A 798 -10.71 -17.86 11.07
C GLU A 798 -11.71 -17.52 12.19
N GLU A 799 -11.28 -16.80 13.22
CA GLU A 799 -12.15 -16.32 14.30
C GLU A 799 -12.99 -15.11 13.91
N GLY A 800 -12.64 -14.47 12.77
CA GLY A 800 -13.34 -13.31 12.23
C GLY A 800 -14.44 -13.66 11.23
N GLY A 801 -14.74 -12.72 10.36
CA GLY A 801 -15.59 -12.90 9.20
C GLY A 801 -17.09 -12.94 9.49
N ARG A 802 -17.52 -12.44 10.67
CA ARG A 802 -18.93 -12.33 11.07
C ARG A 802 -19.25 -10.90 11.48
N VAL A 803 -20.50 -10.51 11.31
CA VAL A 803 -21.03 -9.32 11.94
C VAL A 803 -21.33 -9.65 13.40
N VAL A 804 -20.59 -9.04 14.33
CA VAL A 804 -20.73 -9.25 15.79
C VAL A 804 -21.83 -8.35 16.36
N ALA A 805 -21.87 -7.12 15.87
CA ALA A 805 -22.86 -6.14 16.27
C ALA A 805 -23.18 -5.20 15.10
N CYS A 806 -24.43 -4.78 14.98
CA CYS A 806 -24.85 -3.71 14.09
C CYS A 806 -25.92 -2.86 14.80
N GLY A 807 -25.98 -1.59 14.42
CA GLY A 807 -26.91 -0.61 15.01
C GLY A 807 -26.28 0.74 15.23
N THR A 808 -26.89 1.58 16.05
CA THR A 808 -26.33 2.86 16.49
C THR A 808 -25.06 2.64 17.33
N PRO A 809 -24.16 3.64 17.42
CA PRO A 809 -23.00 3.53 18.34
C PRO A 809 -23.38 3.16 19.77
N ALA A 810 -24.52 3.66 20.26
CA ALA A 810 -25.03 3.35 21.61
C ALA A 810 -25.49 1.88 21.75
N GLU A 811 -26.02 1.26 20.71
CA GLU A 811 -26.39 -0.15 20.70
C GLU A 811 -25.14 -1.05 20.63
N VAL A 812 -24.20 -0.73 19.76
CA VAL A 812 -22.94 -1.48 19.65
C VAL A 812 -22.13 -1.41 20.95
N LYS A 813 -22.10 -0.25 21.62
CA LYS A 813 -21.48 -0.09 22.94
C LYS A 813 -22.01 -1.04 24.01
N ARG A 814 -23.30 -1.39 23.93
CA ARG A 814 -23.94 -2.31 24.90
C ARG A 814 -23.70 -3.79 24.59
N ASN A 815 -23.22 -4.10 23.39
CA ASN A 815 -22.98 -5.48 23.01
C ASN A 815 -21.67 -5.99 23.61
N PRO A 816 -21.69 -6.99 24.52
CA PRO A 816 -20.49 -7.49 25.19
C PRO A 816 -19.51 -8.20 24.25
N GLU A 817 -19.98 -8.71 23.11
CA GLU A 817 -19.15 -9.38 22.11
C GLU A 817 -18.39 -8.37 21.23
N SER A 818 -18.86 -7.13 21.14
CA SER A 818 -18.20 -6.08 20.40
C SER A 818 -16.90 -5.65 21.07
N ARG A 819 -15.79 -5.85 20.39
CA ARG A 819 -14.50 -5.33 20.85
C ARG A 819 -14.44 -3.81 20.69
N THR A 820 -14.97 -3.29 19.59
CA THR A 820 -15.05 -1.85 19.34
C THR A 820 -15.93 -1.15 20.37
N GLY A 821 -17.05 -1.75 20.76
CA GLY A 821 -17.98 -1.22 21.75
C GLY A 821 -17.37 -0.85 23.10
N LYS A 822 -16.22 -1.44 23.44
CA LYS A 822 -15.51 -1.15 24.70
C LYS A 822 -14.77 0.20 24.67
N PHE A 823 -14.58 0.78 23.50
CA PHE A 823 -13.79 2.02 23.30
C PHE A 823 -14.64 3.22 22.89
N ILE A 824 -15.91 3.04 22.52
CA ILE A 824 -16.84 4.10 22.10
C ILE A 824 -17.73 4.65 23.21
#